data_9a3544766fb333713575c65be8d1e60f
#
_entry.id   9a3544766fb333713575c65be8d1e60f
#
_cell.length_a   1.000
_cell.length_b   1.000
_cell.length_c   1.000
_cell.angle_alpha   90.00
_cell.angle_beta   90.00
_cell.angle_gamma   90.00
#
_symmetry.space_group_name_H-M   'P 1'
#
loop_
_entity.id
_entity.type
_entity.pdbx_description
1 polymer ?
#
loop_
_entity_poly.entity_id
_entity_poly.type
_entity_poly.pdbx_seq_one_letter_code
_entity_poly.pdbx_strand_id
1 'polypeptide(L)'
;MVHAVSVPGGNPGIFWYWNCDPSEAVITRQLTEIRDAGFRSVSLHPMPDSFRKRDFFAGMRIPYLGKRYFRLFRFAVSECRRLGLIMILYDEGGWPSGTACGGVVRGNPGFAARVLVRDETGGIVPCRFSSSGWQTDLMNPLATRKFLSLVHERYWEAAGEEFGRTIRGIFTDEPRISGAVGTDRVPWSPVLPEFFRRRNGFSVETIYPLLFPGAGDSGEVREARRLYQECCTALTVQNFYGEIAAWCHAHRIALEGHFSGEDSISCHAACFGDYLCVAAELDVPGIDAIWRQIAPGSGEGAFAKLAQSAAIRERRCETLSESFNVYGPGADAPLLNWIANTQFVHGISRIMAMPFLASSDGVRKISCGTDFSPRNPLWRLFPALAAHWEWAGEYDPGALEAPVRVRYAPFPAAWNAGEKTDDSWNAFLRALDDRWLFWRFAGNEEPEDGIVLDPDDPSACSDERLTRYVVLQPLNPQGRFRLLPCRRRDGREAVMVFCPELSGGVFRFASETDWTELLPPDPEPAHIEPLHRITGGFEARFAPGELRIFCRGKFREPVAPLRKTCRLQWRVDSVERFRIGRRITCRRNTVGIPLPGSGDYMECDPEFSGVLHLSAELDCGEGPLPSRLCFRELWSGGILSVNGRRSGMRAFAPWVFRLDGIQHGTNRLELEVVGTLRNEWMRAWRTEWKVLGLSNAYCERIAAFDSDESRCGVLPEAELFF
;
A
#
# COMPACT_ATOMS: atom_id res chain seq x y z
N MET A 1 -7.71 1.43 -30.51
CA MET A 1 -6.80 1.61 -29.35
C MET A 1 -7.22 2.91 -28.68
N VAL A 2 -8.00 2.83 -27.62
CA VAL A 2 -8.29 3.96 -26.75
C VAL A 2 -6.99 4.21 -25.99
N HIS A 3 -6.38 5.39 -26.16
CA HIS A 3 -5.23 5.77 -25.36
C HIS A 3 -5.67 5.75 -23.91
N ALA A 4 -5.18 4.77 -23.14
CA ALA A 4 -5.38 4.73 -21.71
C ALA A 4 -4.97 6.09 -21.12
N VAL A 5 -5.86 6.71 -20.37
CA VAL A 5 -5.56 7.96 -19.66
C VAL A 5 -4.65 7.56 -18.51
N SER A 6 -3.34 7.47 -18.76
CA SER A 6 -2.39 7.15 -17.71
C SER A 6 -2.31 8.31 -16.72
N VAL A 7 -2.52 8.00 -15.44
CA VAL A 7 -1.98 8.83 -14.37
C VAL A 7 -0.45 8.66 -14.47
N PRO A 8 0.38 9.73 -14.46
CA PRO A 8 1.82 9.54 -14.50
C PRO A 8 2.26 8.62 -13.36
N GLY A 9 2.81 7.46 -13.68
CA GLY A 9 3.22 6.47 -12.69
C GLY A 9 4.37 6.97 -11.81
N GLY A 10 4.55 6.30 -10.70
CA GLY A 10 5.51 6.70 -9.66
C GLY A 10 5.00 7.81 -8.74
N ASN A 11 3.90 8.48 -9.09
CA ASN A 11 3.36 9.58 -8.28
C ASN A 11 2.73 9.06 -6.99
N PRO A 12 3.32 9.30 -5.81
CA PRO A 12 2.70 8.89 -4.56
C PRO A 12 1.38 9.63 -4.35
N GLY A 13 0.37 8.89 -3.91
CA GLY A 13 -0.95 9.44 -3.61
C GLY A 13 -1.33 9.28 -2.15
N ILE A 14 -2.41 9.94 -1.78
CA ILE A 14 -2.96 9.85 -0.43
C ILE A 14 -4.49 9.87 -0.44
N PHE A 15 -5.10 9.02 0.40
CA PHE A 15 -6.53 9.06 0.65
C PHE A 15 -6.87 10.20 1.61
N TRP A 16 -7.65 11.16 1.13
CA TRP A 16 -8.11 12.32 1.88
C TRP A 16 -9.55 12.12 2.34
N TYR A 17 -9.69 11.75 3.61
CA TYR A 17 -10.98 11.42 4.21
C TYR A 17 -11.76 12.65 4.63
N TRP A 18 -12.88 12.88 3.98
CA TRP A 18 -13.86 13.85 4.45
C TRP A 18 -14.73 13.25 5.56
N ASN A 19 -14.14 13.05 6.71
CA ASN A 19 -14.79 12.56 7.94
C ASN A 19 -15.43 13.69 8.78
N CYS A 20 -15.58 14.88 8.23
CA CYS A 20 -16.29 16.03 8.78
C CYS A 20 -16.78 16.92 7.62
N ASP A 21 -17.54 17.96 7.92
CA ASP A 21 -17.92 19.01 6.97
C ASP A 21 -16.76 19.99 6.82
N PRO A 22 -15.92 19.93 5.78
CA PRO A 22 -14.82 20.86 5.63
C PRO A 22 -15.32 22.23 5.19
N SER A 23 -14.60 23.30 5.55
CA SER A 23 -14.74 24.61 4.93
C SER A 23 -13.76 24.76 3.77
N GLU A 24 -13.98 25.72 2.87
CA GLU A 24 -13.07 26.03 1.76
C GLU A 24 -11.66 26.35 2.27
N ALA A 25 -11.53 27.10 3.37
CA ALA A 25 -10.23 27.37 3.99
C ALA A 25 -9.50 26.10 4.50
N VAL A 26 -10.25 25.13 5.02
CA VAL A 26 -9.70 23.81 5.42
C VAL A 26 -9.26 23.03 4.20
N ILE A 27 -10.05 23.03 3.14
CA ILE A 27 -9.71 22.37 1.86
C ILE A 27 -8.42 22.92 1.29
N THR A 28 -8.30 24.25 1.12
CA THR A 28 -7.08 24.91 0.63
C THR A 28 -5.85 24.55 1.46
N ARG A 29 -5.97 24.67 2.78
CA ARG A 29 -4.86 24.37 3.68
C ARG A 29 -4.42 22.91 3.55
N GLN A 30 -5.35 21.94 3.62
CA GLN A 30 -5.00 20.51 3.60
C GLN A 30 -4.42 20.06 2.27
N LEU A 31 -4.96 20.55 1.14
CA LEU A 31 -4.37 20.24 -0.17
C LEU A 31 -2.98 20.86 -0.34
N THR A 32 -2.74 22.04 0.26
CA THR A 32 -1.39 22.63 0.31
C THR A 32 -0.45 21.77 1.16
N GLU A 33 -0.87 21.34 2.34
CA GLU A 33 -0.11 20.45 3.22
C GLU A 33 0.23 19.12 2.49
N ILE A 34 -0.73 18.52 1.79
CA ILE A 34 -0.53 17.28 1.00
C ILE A 34 0.51 17.49 -0.11
N ARG A 35 0.38 18.56 -0.89
CA ARG A 35 1.37 18.90 -1.95
C ARG A 35 2.76 19.11 -1.39
N ASP A 36 2.87 19.87 -0.29
CA ASP A 36 4.16 20.24 0.31
C ASP A 36 4.86 19.04 0.96
N ALA A 37 4.10 18.01 1.35
CA ALA A 37 4.62 16.72 1.78
C ALA A 37 5.09 15.81 0.61
N GLY A 38 4.98 16.27 -0.64
CA GLY A 38 5.48 15.55 -1.81
C GLY A 38 4.48 14.66 -2.53
N PHE A 39 3.23 14.57 -2.06
CA PHE A 39 2.18 13.84 -2.76
C PHE A 39 1.79 14.54 -4.07
N ARG A 40 1.50 13.74 -5.10
CA ARG A 40 1.12 14.22 -6.43
C ARG A 40 -0.34 13.95 -6.77
N SER A 41 -0.94 12.97 -6.10
CA SER A 41 -2.34 12.64 -6.27
C SER A 41 -3.08 12.56 -4.94
N VAL A 42 -4.37 12.87 -4.97
CA VAL A 42 -5.26 12.80 -3.82
C VAL A 42 -6.54 12.07 -4.21
N SER A 43 -6.89 11.03 -3.45
CA SER A 43 -8.19 10.39 -3.55
C SER A 43 -9.13 10.99 -2.52
N LEU A 44 -10.18 11.67 -2.98
CA LEU A 44 -11.18 12.27 -2.10
C LEU A 44 -12.15 11.18 -1.66
N HIS A 45 -12.05 10.75 -0.40
CA HIS A 45 -12.84 9.70 0.20
C HIS A 45 -13.96 10.28 1.11
N PRO A 46 -15.19 10.36 0.63
CA PRO A 46 -16.31 10.85 1.45
C PRO A 46 -16.70 9.83 2.52
N MET A 47 -16.92 10.30 3.74
CA MET A 47 -17.35 9.47 4.86
C MET A 47 -18.60 10.07 5.53
N PRO A 48 -19.79 9.83 4.98
CA PRO A 48 -21.03 10.33 5.57
C PRO A 48 -21.35 9.64 6.90
N ASP A 49 -21.76 10.38 7.91
CA ASP A 49 -22.10 9.85 9.22
C ASP A 49 -23.37 8.98 9.24
N SER A 50 -24.15 9.03 8.17
CA SER A 50 -25.34 8.22 7.95
C SER A 50 -25.04 6.79 7.49
N PHE A 51 -23.82 6.51 7.03
CA PHE A 51 -23.38 5.22 6.51
C PHE A 51 -22.21 4.69 7.37
N ARG A 52 -22.19 3.38 7.69
CA ARG A 52 -21.15 2.71 8.48
C ARG A 52 -20.84 3.34 9.85
N LYS A 53 -21.85 3.79 10.58
CA LYS A 53 -21.71 4.38 11.93
C LYS A 53 -20.95 3.53 12.94
N ARG A 54 -20.97 2.21 12.77
CA ARG A 54 -20.25 1.29 13.68
C ARG A 54 -18.74 1.39 13.54
N ASP A 55 -18.27 1.71 12.32
CA ASP A 55 -16.84 1.75 11.99
C ASP A 55 -16.26 3.16 12.23
N PHE A 56 -17.09 4.19 12.02
CA PHE A 56 -16.67 5.59 12.07
C PHE A 56 -17.55 6.40 13.00
N PHE A 57 -17.31 6.43 14.24
CA PHE A 57 -18.12 7.13 15.26
C PHE A 57 -18.64 8.52 14.86
N ALA A 58 -17.99 9.23 13.96
CA ALA A 58 -18.46 10.48 13.39
C ALA A 58 -17.93 10.70 11.98
N GLY A 59 -18.78 11.17 11.09
CA GLY A 59 -18.49 11.46 9.69
C GLY A 59 -18.91 12.85 9.26
N MET A 60 -19.01 13.02 7.95
CA MET A 60 -19.54 14.19 7.27
C MET A 60 -21.07 14.24 7.46
N ARG A 61 -21.61 15.38 7.86
CA ARG A 61 -23.05 15.60 8.07
C ARG A 61 -23.76 16.12 6.85
N ILE A 62 -23.04 16.82 5.96
CA ILE A 62 -23.61 17.24 4.68
C ILE A 62 -23.99 16.00 3.88
N PRO A 63 -25.18 16.00 3.22
CA PRO A 63 -25.60 14.87 2.42
C PRO A 63 -24.60 14.57 1.32
N TYR A 64 -24.11 13.32 1.29
CA TYR A 64 -23.26 12.82 0.22
C TYR A 64 -23.96 13.00 -1.13
N LEU A 65 -23.22 13.45 -2.15
CA LEU A 65 -23.71 13.80 -3.50
C LEU A 65 -24.83 14.88 -3.52
N GLY A 66 -25.01 15.62 -2.41
CA GLY A 66 -25.96 16.74 -2.35
C GLY A 66 -25.38 18.06 -2.90
N LYS A 67 -26.23 19.10 -3.03
CA LYS A 67 -25.82 20.42 -3.56
C LYS A 67 -24.60 21.02 -2.85
N ARG A 68 -24.59 20.97 -1.51
CA ARG A 68 -23.49 21.50 -0.69
C ARG A 68 -22.22 20.68 -0.85
N TYR A 69 -22.35 19.35 -0.92
CA TYR A 69 -21.24 18.45 -1.21
C TYR A 69 -20.56 18.82 -2.54
N PHE A 70 -21.33 18.92 -3.64
CA PHE A 70 -20.78 19.26 -4.95
C PHE A 70 -20.21 20.67 -5.04
N ARG A 71 -20.72 21.63 -4.26
CA ARG A 71 -20.07 22.95 -4.16
C ARG A 71 -18.65 22.84 -3.61
N LEU A 72 -18.47 22.12 -2.49
CA LEU A 72 -17.17 21.92 -1.87
C LEU A 72 -16.26 21.02 -2.72
N PHE A 73 -16.84 20.02 -3.36
CA PHE A 73 -16.12 19.16 -4.31
C PHE A 73 -15.53 19.97 -5.48
N ARG A 74 -16.34 20.81 -6.16
CA ARG A 74 -15.83 21.69 -7.23
C ARG A 74 -14.74 22.63 -6.75
N PHE A 75 -14.89 23.15 -5.54
CA PHE A 75 -13.84 23.97 -4.92
C PHE A 75 -12.57 23.15 -4.71
N ALA A 76 -12.65 21.92 -4.20
CA ALA A 76 -11.50 21.04 -4.03
C ALA A 76 -10.81 20.71 -5.37
N VAL A 77 -11.58 20.43 -6.42
CA VAL A 77 -11.03 20.21 -7.78
C VAL A 77 -10.30 21.46 -8.29
N SER A 78 -10.88 22.67 -8.08
CA SER A 78 -10.21 23.91 -8.49
C SER A 78 -8.89 24.16 -7.73
N GLU A 79 -8.85 23.80 -6.45
CA GLU A 79 -7.61 23.87 -5.65
C GLU A 79 -6.59 22.82 -6.07
N CYS A 80 -7.00 21.59 -6.39
CA CYS A 80 -6.10 20.59 -6.97
C CYS A 80 -5.48 21.10 -8.28
N ARG A 81 -6.28 21.66 -9.18
CA ARG A 81 -5.77 22.28 -10.43
C ARG A 81 -4.76 23.41 -10.12
N ARG A 82 -5.07 24.31 -9.20
CA ARG A 82 -4.20 25.42 -8.80
C ARG A 82 -2.86 24.94 -8.22
N LEU A 83 -2.89 23.83 -7.47
CA LEU A 83 -1.73 23.25 -6.80
C LEU A 83 -0.96 22.24 -7.65
N GLY A 84 -1.46 21.89 -8.85
CA GLY A 84 -0.86 20.86 -9.71
C GLY A 84 -1.06 19.44 -9.18
N LEU A 85 -2.06 19.21 -8.33
CA LEU A 85 -2.44 17.88 -7.82
C LEU A 85 -3.40 17.19 -8.78
N ILE A 86 -3.26 15.87 -8.90
CA ILE A 86 -4.22 15.00 -9.56
C ILE A 86 -5.32 14.61 -8.56
N MET A 87 -6.57 14.75 -8.96
CA MET A 87 -7.72 14.25 -8.21
C MET A 87 -8.11 12.87 -8.72
N ILE A 88 -8.21 11.90 -7.81
CA ILE A 88 -8.84 10.60 -8.03
C ILE A 88 -10.18 10.63 -7.30
N LEU A 89 -11.24 10.34 -8.00
CA LEU A 89 -12.56 10.23 -7.38
C LEU A 89 -12.64 8.92 -6.59
N TYR A 90 -13.50 8.90 -5.60
CA TYR A 90 -13.87 7.70 -4.89
C TYR A 90 -15.36 7.43 -5.15
N ASP A 91 -15.70 6.24 -5.63
CA ASP A 91 -17.02 5.95 -6.17
C ASP A 91 -18.09 5.64 -5.12
N GLU A 92 -17.77 5.75 -3.83
CA GLU A 92 -18.69 5.42 -2.74
C GLU A 92 -18.63 6.43 -1.58
N GLY A 93 -19.54 6.35 -0.65
CA GLY A 93 -19.51 7.06 0.63
C GLY A 93 -19.06 6.15 1.77
N GLY A 94 -17.80 5.70 1.73
CA GLY A 94 -17.25 4.60 2.50
C GLY A 94 -17.33 3.30 1.70
N TRP A 95 -16.63 2.25 2.12
CA TRP A 95 -16.59 0.95 1.43
C TRP A 95 -17.65 -0.03 1.94
N PRO A 96 -17.94 -1.14 1.22
CA PRO A 96 -17.49 -1.48 -0.12
C PRO A 96 -18.23 -0.70 -1.22
N SER A 97 -17.59 -0.54 -2.37
CA SER A 97 -18.15 0.11 -3.55
C SER A 97 -19.34 -0.64 -4.16
N GLY A 98 -20.15 0.08 -4.93
CA GLY A 98 -21.29 -0.46 -5.66
C GLY A 98 -22.66 -0.25 -5.02
N THR A 99 -22.74 0.45 -3.88
CA THR A 99 -23.99 0.58 -3.10
C THR A 99 -24.61 1.99 -3.17
N ALA A 100 -23.80 3.03 -3.44
CA ALA A 100 -24.18 4.44 -3.31
C ALA A 100 -24.79 4.73 -1.92
N CYS A 101 -24.12 4.32 -0.83
CA CYS A 101 -24.63 4.38 0.55
C CYS A 101 -26.01 3.69 0.69
N GLY A 102 -26.18 2.54 0.05
CA GLY A 102 -27.46 1.80 -0.01
C GLY A 102 -28.50 2.40 -0.93
N GLY A 103 -28.13 3.45 -1.69
CA GLY A 103 -29.06 4.14 -2.62
C GLY A 103 -29.50 3.27 -3.79
N VAL A 104 -28.66 2.33 -4.24
CA VAL A 104 -28.99 1.40 -5.32
C VAL A 104 -30.20 0.52 -4.97
N VAL A 105 -30.23 0.00 -3.76
CA VAL A 105 -31.30 -0.92 -3.30
C VAL A 105 -32.52 -0.17 -2.80
N ARG A 106 -32.33 1.10 -2.35
CA ARG A 106 -33.45 1.92 -1.85
C ARG A 106 -34.46 2.18 -2.95
N GLY A 107 -35.69 1.69 -2.77
CA GLY A 107 -36.76 1.75 -3.77
C GLY A 107 -36.67 0.70 -4.87
N ASN A 108 -35.59 -0.10 -4.92
CA ASN A 108 -35.39 -1.18 -5.89
C ASN A 108 -34.91 -2.45 -5.18
N PRO A 109 -35.76 -3.11 -4.36
CA PRO A 109 -35.32 -4.27 -3.57
C PRO A 109 -34.90 -5.48 -4.41
N GLY A 110 -35.23 -5.49 -5.70
CA GLY A 110 -34.73 -6.47 -6.68
C GLY A 110 -33.25 -6.38 -7.00
N PHE A 111 -32.61 -5.24 -6.67
CA PHE A 111 -31.16 -5.02 -6.87
C PHE A 111 -30.31 -5.43 -5.65
N ALA A 112 -30.95 -5.90 -4.57
CA ALA A 112 -30.23 -6.39 -3.41
C ALA A 112 -29.50 -7.70 -3.72
N ALA A 113 -28.28 -7.84 -3.19
CA ALA A 113 -27.53 -9.08 -3.24
C ALA A 113 -28.31 -10.26 -2.67
N ARG A 114 -28.21 -11.40 -3.34
CA ARG A 114 -28.93 -12.63 -2.98
C ARG A 114 -27.97 -13.80 -2.87
N VAL A 115 -28.41 -14.81 -2.12
CA VAL A 115 -27.74 -16.09 -1.94
C VAL A 115 -28.74 -17.23 -2.00
N LEU A 116 -28.29 -18.40 -2.41
CA LEU A 116 -29.01 -19.65 -2.20
C LEU A 116 -28.78 -20.08 -0.75
N VAL A 117 -29.84 -20.55 -0.12
CA VAL A 117 -29.82 -21.16 1.21
C VAL A 117 -30.67 -22.42 1.19
N ARG A 118 -30.44 -23.36 2.13
CA ARG A 118 -31.37 -24.45 2.40
C ARG A 118 -32.49 -23.92 3.29
N ASP A 119 -33.74 -24.14 2.87
CA ASP A 119 -34.92 -23.84 3.70
C ASP A 119 -35.16 -24.95 4.73
N GLU A 120 -36.18 -24.79 5.56
CA GLU A 120 -36.56 -25.74 6.63
C GLU A 120 -36.98 -27.11 6.09
N THR A 121 -37.38 -27.23 4.82
CA THR A 121 -37.74 -28.47 4.15
C THR A 121 -36.57 -29.15 3.45
N GLY A 122 -35.38 -28.50 3.46
CA GLY A 122 -34.19 -28.94 2.73
C GLY A 122 -34.15 -28.49 1.28
N GLY A 123 -35.18 -27.74 0.82
CA GLY A 123 -35.18 -27.10 -0.50
C GLY A 123 -34.13 -26.00 -0.61
N ILE A 124 -33.61 -25.77 -1.84
CA ILE A 124 -32.63 -24.72 -2.09
C ILE A 124 -33.33 -23.53 -2.75
N VAL A 125 -33.35 -22.40 -2.06
CA VAL A 125 -34.09 -21.21 -2.47
C VAL A 125 -33.22 -19.93 -2.42
N PRO A 126 -33.45 -18.96 -3.34
CA PRO A 126 -32.76 -17.68 -3.28
C PRO A 126 -33.39 -16.78 -2.21
N CYS A 127 -32.55 -16.22 -1.35
CA CYS A 127 -32.95 -15.21 -0.36
C CYS A 127 -32.04 -14.00 -0.41
N ARG A 128 -32.40 -12.90 0.28
CA ARG A 128 -31.51 -11.75 0.42
C ARG A 128 -30.31 -12.11 1.29
N PHE A 129 -29.14 -11.65 0.87
CA PHE A 129 -27.88 -11.90 1.60
C PHE A 129 -27.91 -11.38 3.04
N SER A 130 -28.46 -10.21 3.28
CA SER A 130 -28.45 -9.54 4.57
C SER A 130 -29.80 -8.92 4.89
N SER A 131 -30.17 -8.92 6.17
CA SER A 131 -31.36 -8.25 6.69
C SER A 131 -31.31 -6.72 6.54
N SER A 132 -30.10 -6.10 6.56
CA SER A 132 -29.91 -4.68 6.29
C SER A 132 -30.23 -4.32 4.84
N GLY A 133 -30.05 -5.27 3.91
CA GLY A 133 -30.49 -5.19 2.53
C GLY A 133 -29.88 -4.07 1.69
N TRP A 134 -28.72 -3.50 2.12
CA TRP A 134 -28.08 -2.43 1.38
C TRP A 134 -27.01 -2.93 0.38
N GLN A 135 -26.54 -4.17 0.51
CA GLN A 135 -25.58 -4.75 -0.43
C GLN A 135 -26.24 -4.95 -1.80
N THR A 136 -25.51 -4.62 -2.83
CA THR A 136 -25.96 -4.64 -4.22
C THR A 136 -25.58 -5.97 -4.89
N ASP A 137 -26.43 -6.46 -5.77
CA ASP A 137 -26.14 -7.59 -6.67
C ASP A 137 -25.23 -7.10 -7.82
N LEU A 138 -23.93 -7.33 -7.68
CA LEU A 138 -22.91 -6.92 -8.68
C LEU A 138 -22.98 -7.72 -9.99
N MET A 139 -23.65 -8.88 -9.99
CA MET A 139 -23.90 -9.67 -11.21
C MET A 139 -25.06 -9.10 -12.04
N ASN A 140 -25.87 -8.17 -11.49
CA ASN A 140 -27.04 -7.62 -12.15
C ASN A 140 -26.72 -6.28 -12.85
N PRO A 141 -26.73 -6.23 -14.20
CA PRO A 141 -26.36 -5.01 -14.94
C PRO A 141 -27.29 -3.82 -14.66
N LEU A 142 -28.56 -4.07 -14.31
CA LEU A 142 -29.48 -2.97 -13.97
C LEU A 142 -29.12 -2.33 -12.62
N ALA A 143 -28.60 -3.09 -11.67
CA ALA A 143 -28.11 -2.58 -10.41
C ALA A 143 -26.87 -1.70 -10.62
N THR A 144 -25.93 -2.14 -11.45
CA THR A 144 -24.74 -1.37 -11.81
C THR A 144 -25.08 -0.07 -12.54
N ARG A 145 -26.00 -0.11 -13.53
CA ARG A 145 -26.47 1.12 -14.20
C ARG A 145 -27.13 2.09 -13.23
N LYS A 146 -27.83 1.58 -12.23
CA LYS A 146 -28.39 2.42 -11.15
C LYS A 146 -27.27 3.04 -10.31
N PHE A 147 -26.23 2.28 -9.98
CA PHE A 147 -25.05 2.78 -9.28
C PHE A 147 -24.36 3.91 -10.08
N LEU A 148 -24.07 3.67 -11.37
CA LEU A 148 -23.50 4.68 -12.26
C LEU A 148 -24.34 5.96 -12.28
N SER A 149 -25.65 5.85 -12.39
CA SER A 149 -26.55 7.02 -12.40
C SER A 149 -26.58 7.81 -11.08
N LEU A 150 -26.39 7.12 -9.96
CA LEU A 150 -26.42 7.74 -8.63
C LEU A 150 -25.11 8.43 -8.26
N VAL A 151 -23.97 7.92 -8.77
CA VAL A 151 -22.63 8.35 -8.37
C VAL A 151 -21.87 8.98 -9.53
N HIS A 152 -21.53 8.18 -10.52
CA HIS A 152 -20.62 8.55 -11.61
C HIS A 152 -21.17 9.71 -12.45
N GLU A 153 -22.43 9.61 -12.90
CA GLU A 153 -23.10 10.68 -13.64
C GLU A 153 -23.19 11.98 -12.84
N ARG A 154 -23.35 11.88 -11.52
CA ARG A 154 -23.42 13.06 -10.64
C ARG A 154 -22.08 13.78 -10.52
N TYR A 155 -20.97 13.03 -10.50
CA TYR A 155 -19.62 13.61 -10.57
C TYR A 155 -19.37 14.27 -11.94
N TRP A 156 -19.77 13.59 -13.01
CA TRP A 156 -19.68 14.15 -14.36
C TRP A 156 -20.48 15.44 -14.52
N GLU A 157 -21.76 15.47 -14.10
CA GLU A 157 -22.59 16.67 -14.10
C GLU A 157 -21.95 17.83 -13.31
N ALA A 158 -21.23 17.49 -12.22
CA ALA A 158 -20.65 18.51 -11.34
C ALA A 158 -19.33 19.10 -11.87
N ALA A 159 -18.49 18.32 -12.57
CA ALA A 159 -17.13 18.72 -12.92
C ALA A 159 -16.59 18.02 -14.19
N GLY A 160 -17.45 17.67 -15.15
CA GLY A 160 -17.06 16.92 -16.36
C GLY A 160 -15.98 17.61 -17.22
N GLU A 161 -15.87 18.93 -17.16
CA GLU A 161 -14.82 19.70 -17.83
C GLU A 161 -13.41 19.43 -17.28
N GLU A 162 -13.29 18.93 -16.05
CA GLU A 162 -12.02 18.60 -15.41
C GLU A 162 -11.61 17.13 -15.60
N PHE A 163 -12.50 16.31 -16.17
CA PHE A 163 -12.23 14.90 -16.49
C PHE A 163 -11.18 14.78 -17.61
N GLY A 164 -10.21 13.91 -17.39
CA GLY A 164 -9.03 13.78 -18.25
C GLY A 164 -8.01 14.92 -18.09
N ARG A 165 -8.24 15.84 -17.16
CA ARG A 165 -7.36 16.98 -16.82
C ARG A 165 -6.92 16.88 -15.37
N THR A 166 -7.63 17.55 -14.46
CA THR A 166 -7.39 17.49 -13.01
C THR A 166 -7.91 16.18 -12.42
N ILE A 167 -9.08 15.70 -12.86
CA ILE A 167 -9.65 14.40 -12.48
C ILE A 167 -9.15 13.36 -13.48
N ARG A 168 -8.32 12.41 -13.03
CA ARG A 168 -7.67 11.42 -13.90
C ARG A 168 -8.20 10.00 -13.73
N GLY A 169 -8.85 9.69 -12.62
CA GLY A 169 -9.36 8.36 -12.34
C GLY A 169 -10.50 8.37 -11.34
N ILE A 170 -11.12 7.21 -11.22
CA ILE A 170 -12.07 6.89 -10.17
C ILE A 170 -11.66 5.58 -9.51
N PHE A 171 -11.65 5.57 -8.19
CA PHE A 171 -11.24 4.45 -7.37
C PHE A 171 -12.48 3.67 -6.91
N THR A 172 -12.47 2.36 -7.18
CA THR A 172 -13.47 1.40 -6.69
C THR A 172 -12.84 0.56 -5.58
N ASP A 173 -13.50 0.51 -4.41
CA ASP A 173 -12.95 -0.01 -3.17
C ASP A 173 -13.71 -1.26 -2.72
N GLU A 174 -13.03 -2.39 -2.67
CA GLU A 174 -13.52 -3.69 -2.19
C GLU A 174 -14.93 -4.10 -2.69
N PRO A 175 -15.33 -3.87 -3.95
CA PRO A 175 -16.64 -4.38 -4.40
C PRO A 175 -16.66 -5.90 -4.26
N ARG A 176 -17.69 -6.41 -3.56
CA ARG A 176 -17.69 -7.78 -3.06
C ARG A 176 -18.88 -8.59 -3.54
N ILE A 177 -18.60 -9.81 -3.99
CA ILE A 177 -19.63 -10.84 -4.20
C ILE A 177 -20.15 -11.27 -2.82
N SER A 178 -21.47 -11.36 -2.68
CA SER A 178 -22.11 -11.74 -1.41
C SER A 178 -22.28 -13.25 -1.30
N GLY A 179 -21.73 -13.86 -0.26
CA GLY A 179 -21.75 -15.31 -0.03
C GLY A 179 -20.53 -16.03 -0.62
N ALA A 180 -20.43 -17.33 -0.42
CA ALA A 180 -19.34 -18.18 -0.93
C ALA A 180 -19.85 -19.59 -1.27
N VAL A 181 -19.33 -20.17 -2.34
CA VAL A 181 -19.54 -21.59 -2.69
C VAL A 181 -18.89 -22.47 -1.60
N GLY A 182 -19.51 -23.58 -1.25
CA GLY A 182 -19.06 -24.44 -0.16
C GLY A 182 -19.52 -24.00 1.24
N THR A 183 -20.29 -22.90 1.34
CA THR A 183 -20.89 -22.43 2.59
C THR A 183 -22.42 -22.55 2.56
N ASP A 184 -23.10 -22.25 3.67
CA ASP A 184 -24.56 -22.22 3.76
C ASP A 184 -25.21 -21.06 2.98
N ARG A 185 -24.40 -20.18 2.39
CA ARG A 185 -24.82 -18.98 1.63
C ARG A 185 -24.06 -18.88 0.32
N VAL A 186 -24.59 -19.50 -0.72
CA VAL A 186 -23.97 -19.52 -2.05
C VAL A 186 -24.40 -18.27 -2.85
N PRO A 187 -23.49 -17.53 -3.47
CA PRO A 187 -23.83 -16.34 -4.28
C PRO A 187 -24.89 -16.66 -5.34
N TRP A 188 -25.86 -15.78 -5.53
CA TRP A 188 -26.89 -15.96 -6.54
C TRP A 188 -27.42 -14.62 -7.08
N SER A 189 -27.76 -14.60 -8.36
CA SER A 189 -28.41 -13.50 -9.05
C SER A 189 -29.51 -14.00 -9.96
N PRO A 190 -30.62 -13.27 -10.17
CA PRO A 190 -31.66 -13.66 -11.11
C PRO A 190 -31.19 -13.80 -12.57
N VAL A 191 -30.05 -13.22 -12.93
CA VAL A 191 -29.46 -13.34 -14.27
C VAL A 191 -28.57 -14.58 -14.43
N LEU A 192 -28.16 -15.22 -13.32
CA LEU A 192 -27.23 -16.33 -13.33
C LEU A 192 -27.78 -17.60 -13.97
N PRO A 193 -29.03 -18.05 -13.73
CA PRO A 193 -29.53 -19.31 -14.30
C PRO A 193 -29.47 -19.33 -15.83
N GLU A 194 -29.92 -18.28 -16.48
CA GLU A 194 -29.93 -18.22 -17.94
C GLU A 194 -28.51 -18.08 -18.50
N PHE A 195 -27.63 -17.29 -17.82
CA PHE A 195 -26.24 -17.18 -18.21
C PHE A 195 -25.51 -18.51 -18.11
N PHE A 196 -25.69 -19.23 -17.01
CA PHE A 196 -25.11 -20.56 -16.78
C PHE A 196 -25.55 -21.56 -17.85
N ARG A 197 -26.88 -21.63 -18.12
CA ARG A 197 -27.44 -22.51 -19.12
C ARG A 197 -26.84 -22.24 -20.53
N ARG A 198 -26.71 -21.00 -20.92
CA ARG A 198 -26.10 -20.62 -22.21
C ARG A 198 -24.63 -21.01 -22.31
N ARG A 199 -23.88 -20.87 -21.22
CA ARG A 199 -22.45 -21.16 -21.18
C ARG A 199 -22.14 -22.64 -21.11
N ASN A 200 -22.91 -23.40 -20.32
CA ASN A 200 -22.59 -24.80 -19.99
C ASN A 200 -23.54 -25.84 -20.65
N GLY A 201 -24.62 -25.41 -21.26
CA GLY A 201 -25.55 -26.30 -22.00
C GLY A 201 -26.56 -27.05 -21.15
N PHE A 202 -26.57 -26.87 -19.82
CA PHE A 202 -27.53 -27.52 -18.91
C PHE A 202 -28.01 -26.54 -17.81
N SER A 203 -29.05 -26.96 -17.07
CA SER A 203 -29.65 -26.13 -16.03
C SER A 203 -28.79 -26.10 -14.76
N VAL A 204 -28.57 -24.87 -14.19
CA VAL A 204 -27.75 -24.67 -12.99
C VAL A 204 -28.39 -25.31 -11.75
N GLU A 205 -29.72 -25.46 -11.72
CA GLU A 205 -30.47 -26.07 -10.62
C GLU A 205 -30.05 -27.51 -10.36
N THR A 206 -29.58 -28.23 -11.40
CA THR A 206 -29.11 -29.62 -11.27
C THR A 206 -27.87 -29.74 -10.39
N ILE A 207 -27.07 -28.71 -10.28
CA ILE A 207 -25.84 -28.71 -9.47
C ILE A 207 -25.97 -27.99 -8.13
N TYR A 208 -27.10 -27.33 -7.83
CA TYR A 208 -27.27 -26.62 -6.56
C TYR A 208 -26.92 -27.44 -5.33
N PRO A 209 -27.34 -28.74 -5.20
CA PRO A 209 -27.00 -29.54 -4.02
C PRO A 209 -25.49 -29.71 -3.80
N LEU A 210 -24.70 -29.67 -4.88
CA LEU A 210 -23.24 -29.85 -4.87
C LEU A 210 -22.46 -28.58 -4.40
N LEU A 211 -23.16 -27.44 -4.37
CA LEU A 211 -22.54 -26.14 -4.01
C LEU A 211 -22.44 -25.91 -2.50
N PHE A 212 -23.15 -26.68 -1.69
CA PHE A 212 -23.25 -26.52 -0.24
C PHE A 212 -22.26 -27.39 0.54
N PRO A 213 -22.06 -27.14 1.84
CA PRO A 213 -21.31 -28.04 2.72
C PRO A 213 -21.91 -29.44 2.73
N GLY A 214 -21.07 -30.46 2.95
CA GLY A 214 -21.52 -31.84 3.04
C GLY A 214 -21.72 -32.55 1.70
N ALA A 215 -21.55 -31.89 0.55
CA ALA A 215 -21.59 -32.53 -0.77
C ALA A 215 -20.34 -33.41 -1.04
N GLY A 216 -19.36 -33.40 -0.16
CA GLY A 216 -18.09 -34.12 -0.35
C GLY A 216 -17.12 -33.41 -1.26
N ASP A 217 -16.12 -34.16 -1.77
CA ASP A 217 -15.02 -33.65 -2.60
C ASP A 217 -14.74 -34.57 -3.81
N SER A 218 -15.80 -35.08 -4.44
CA SER A 218 -15.69 -35.85 -5.69
C SER A 218 -15.30 -34.94 -6.86
N GLY A 219 -14.81 -35.54 -7.96
CA GLY A 219 -14.53 -34.79 -9.21
C GLY A 219 -15.77 -34.05 -9.72
N GLU A 220 -16.96 -34.64 -9.59
CA GLU A 220 -18.22 -34.00 -9.95
C GLU A 220 -18.53 -32.77 -9.10
N VAL A 221 -18.31 -32.83 -7.77
CA VAL A 221 -18.52 -31.70 -6.86
C VAL A 221 -17.53 -30.56 -7.19
N ARG A 222 -16.25 -30.89 -7.38
CA ARG A 222 -15.25 -29.89 -7.76
C ARG A 222 -15.58 -29.21 -9.08
N GLU A 223 -15.99 -29.98 -10.09
CA GLU A 223 -16.36 -29.43 -11.40
C GLU A 223 -17.64 -28.57 -11.31
N ALA A 224 -18.67 -29.00 -10.59
CA ALA A 224 -19.88 -28.21 -10.38
C ALA A 224 -19.59 -26.86 -9.71
N ARG A 225 -18.77 -26.86 -8.66
CA ARG A 225 -18.34 -25.65 -7.95
C ARG A 225 -17.51 -24.74 -8.84
N ARG A 226 -16.58 -25.29 -9.63
CA ARG A 226 -15.76 -24.53 -10.59
C ARG A 226 -16.63 -23.82 -11.62
N LEU A 227 -17.49 -24.55 -12.33
CA LEU A 227 -18.40 -24.00 -13.36
C LEU A 227 -19.28 -22.88 -12.79
N TYR A 228 -19.80 -23.09 -11.58
CA TYR A 228 -20.64 -22.10 -10.91
C TYR A 228 -19.86 -20.82 -10.58
N GLN A 229 -18.69 -20.97 -9.99
CA GLN A 229 -17.84 -19.85 -9.57
C GLN A 229 -17.34 -19.04 -10.78
N GLU A 230 -16.97 -19.73 -11.87
CA GLU A 230 -16.60 -19.07 -13.14
C GLU A 230 -17.75 -18.25 -13.71
N CYS A 231 -18.99 -18.72 -13.61
CA CYS A 231 -20.15 -17.95 -14.04
C CYS A 231 -20.41 -16.73 -13.15
N CYS A 232 -20.23 -16.84 -11.82
CA CYS A 232 -20.33 -15.70 -10.91
C CYS A 232 -19.27 -14.65 -11.23
N THR A 233 -18.01 -15.07 -11.41
CA THR A 233 -16.90 -14.19 -11.79
C THR A 233 -17.18 -13.49 -13.13
N ALA A 234 -17.54 -14.25 -14.17
CA ALA A 234 -17.80 -13.71 -15.51
C ALA A 234 -18.95 -12.69 -15.51
N LEU A 235 -20.02 -12.95 -14.76
CA LEU A 235 -21.13 -12.00 -14.61
C LEU A 235 -20.70 -10.74 -13.87
N THR A 236 -19.89 -10.85 -12.84
CA THR A 236 -19.38 -9.69 -12.08
C THR A 236 -18.42 -8.86 -12.95
N VAL A 237 -17.52 -9.52 -13.67
CA VAL A 237 -16.63 -8.86 -14.63
C VAL A 237 -17.43 -8.09 -15.67
N GLN A 238 -18.34 -8.76 -16.36
CA GLN A 238 -19.12 -8.17 -17.43
C GLN A 238 -20.04 -7.05 -16.95
N ASN A 239 -20.80 -7.29 -15.87
CA ASN A 239 -21.92 -6.46 -15.48
C ASN A 239 -21.60 -5.41 -14.43
N PHE A 240 -20.45 -5.51 -13.74
CA PHE A 240 -20.00 -4.48 -12.79
C PHE A 240 -18.74 -3.79 -13.29
N TYR A 241 -17.61 -4.48 -13.32
CA TYR A 241 -16.34 -3.84 -13.67
C TYR A 241 -16.31 -3.36 -15.12
N GLY A 242 -16.76 -4.15 -16.08
CA GLY A 242 -16.79 -3.77 -17.49
C GLY A 242 -17.73 -2.59 -17.79
N GLU A 243 -18.92 -2.54 -17.16
CA GLU A 243 -19.84 -1.40 -17.29
C GLU A 243 -19.23 -0.11 -16.72
N ILE A 244 -18.53 -0.19 -15.57
CA ILE A 244 -17.85 0.97 -14.96
C ILE A 244 -16.66 1.38 -15.80
N ALA A 245 -15.82 0.44 -16.25
CA ALA A 245 -14.67 0.73 -17.12
C ALA A 245 -15.10 1.41 -18.42
N ALA A 246 -16.15 0.90 -19.07
CA ALA A 246 -16.70 1.51 -20.27
C ALA A 246 -17.18 2.95 -20.03
N TRP A 247 -17.82 3.21 -18.89
CA TRP A 247 -18.21 4.56 -18.51
C TRP A 247 -16.98 5.46 -18.28
N CYS A 248 -15.98 4.99 -17.55
CA CYS A 248 -14.74 5.73 -17.32
C CYS A 248 -14.03 6.12 -18.62
N HIS A 249 -13.88 5.17 -19.55
CA HIS A 249 -13.25 5.39 -20.84
C HIS A 249 -14.03 6.40 -21.69
N ALA A 250 -15.37 6.33 -21.70
CA ALA A 250 -16.22 7.31 -22.38
C ALA A 250 -16.03 8.74 -21.83
N HIS A 251 -15.65 8.86 -20.56
CA HIS A 251 -15.41 10.12 -19.86
C HIS A 251 -13.92 10.48 -19.68
N ARG A 252 -13.01 9.73 -20.33
CA ARG A 252 -11.56 10.00 -20.38
C ARG A 252 -10.87 9.98 -19.03
N ILE A 253 -11.30 9.10 -18.13
CA ILE A 253 -10.66 8.81 -16.86
C ILE A 253 -10.36 7.31 -16.74
N ALA A 254 -9.40 6.95 -15.89
CA ALA A 254 -9.05 5.58 -15.59
C ALA A 254 -9.99 4.98 -14.54
N LEU A 255 -10.29 3.69 -14.65
CA LEU A 255 -10.82 2.89 -13.55
C LEU A 255 -9.65 2.29 -12.77
N GLU A 256 -9.56 2.58 -11.48
CA GLU A 256 -8.54 2.04 -10.59
C GLU A 256 -9.18 1.49 -9.31
N GLY A 257 -8.49 0.59 -8.61
CA GLY A 257 -9.01 0.04 -7.37
C GLY A 257 -8.32 -1.26 -6.97
N HIS A 258 -8.86 -1.86 -5.94
CA HIS A 258 -8.43 -3.14 -5.40
C HIS A 258 -9.64 -3.95 -4.90
N PHE A 259 -9.36 -5.13 -4.37
CA PHE A 259 -10.37 -6.04 -3.87
C PHE A 259 -10.12 -6.35 -2.38
N SER A 260 -10.93 -7.20 -1.76
CA SER A 260 -10.76 -7.55 -0.34
C SER A 260 -10.13 -8.93 -0.19
N GLY A 261 -9.05 -9.03 0.60
CA GLY A 261 -8.44 -10.31 0.97
C GLY A 261 -7.48 -10.88 -0.07
N GLU A 262 -6.76 -10.03 -0.81
CA GLU A 262 -5.79 -10.46 -1.82
C GLU A 262 -4.60 -11.22 -1.22
N ASP A 263 -4.31 -11.02 0.07
CA ASP A 263 -3.25 -11.71 0.81
C ASP A 263 -3.57 -13.17 1.15
N SER A 264 -4.84 -13.61 0.95
CA SER A 264 -5.34 -14.94 1.28
C SER A 264 -6.01 -15.60 0.08
N ILE A 265 -5.33 -16.51 -0.58
CA ILE A 265 -5.89 -17.21 -1.77
C ILE A 265 -7.21 -17.92 -1.45
N SER A 266 -7.38 -18.40 -0.22
CA SER A 266 -8.61 -19.03 0.23
C SER A 266 -9.82 -18.08 0.28
N CYS A 267 -9.58 -16.77 0.37
CA CYS A 267 -10.62 -15.74 0.38
C CYS A 267 -11.02 -15.25 -1.01
N HIS A 268 -10.18 -15.40 -2.04
CA HIS A 268 -10.39 -14.79 -3.35
C HIS A 268 -11.73 -15.14 -3.97
N ALA A 269 -12.07 -16.43 -4.03
CA ALA A 269 -13.31 -16.90 -4.63
C ALA A 269 -14.56 -16.31 -3.96
N ALA A 270 -14.53 -16.09 -2.64
CA ALA A 270 -15.62 -15.53 -1.87
C ALA A 270 -15.72 -14.00 -1.96
N CYS A 271 -14.59 -13.34 -2.15
CA CYS A 271 -14.53 -11.87 -2.17
C CYS A 271 -14.81 -11.30 -3.57
N PHE A 272 -14.11 -11.77 -4.57
CA PHE A 272 -14.17 -11.21 -5.92
C PHE A 272 -14.13 -12.25 -7.05
N GLY A 273 -13.89 -13.53 -6.76
CA GLY A 273 -13.76 -14.59 -7.75
C GLY A 273 -12.33 -14.83 -8.18
N ASP A 274 -12.00 -14.61 -9.45
CA ASP A 274 -10.66 -14.72 -10.01
C ASP A 274 -10.04 -13.33 -10.16
N TYR A 275 -8.93 -13.06 -9.46
CA TYR A 275 -8.25 -11.76 -9.48
C TYR A 275 -7.86 -11.32 -10.89
N LEU A 276 -7.24 -12.24 -11.65
CA LEU A 276 -6.75 -11.89 -13.00
C LEU A 276 -7.88 -11.55 -13.95
N CYS A 277 -9.06 -12.14 -13.76
CA CYS A 277 -10.24 -11.85 -14.55
C CYS A 277 -10.85 -10.48 -14.18
N VAL A 278 -11.00 -10.17 -12.88
CA VAL A 278 -11.61 -8.91 -12.44
C VAL A 278 -10.66 -7.72 -12.64
N ALA A 279 -9.36 -7.91 -12.38
CA ALA A 279 -8.35 -6.88 -12.55
C ALA A 279 -8.05 -6.54 -14.02
N ALA A 280 -8.45 -7.39 -14.98
CA ALA A 280 -8.34 -7.11 -16.41
C ALA A 280 -9.15 -5.87 -16.84
N GLU A 281 -10.25 -5.59 -16.16
CA GLU A 281 -11.10 -4.43 -16.41
C GLU A 281 -10.54 -3.12 -15.81
N LEU A 282 -9.58 -3.21 -14.89
CA LEU A 282 -8.96 -2.03 -14.29
C LEU A 282 -7.84 -1.47 -15.20
N ASP A 283 -7.81 -0.15 -15.37
CA ASP A 283 -6.68 0.53 -16.02
C ASP A 283 -5.45 0.54 -15.10
N VAL A 284 -5.69 0.61 -13.79
CA VAL A 284 -4.67 0.55 -12.75
C VAL A 284 -5.07 -0.52 -11.74
N PRO A 285 -4.67 -1.80 -11.96
CA PRO A 285 -4.95 -2.87 -11.02
C PRO A 285 -4.19 -2.65 -9.72
N GLY A 286 -4.86 -2.91 -8.59
CA GLY A 286 -4.33 -2.63 -7.28
C GLY A 286 -4.49 -3.77 -6.27
N ILE A 287 -3.88 -3.55 -5.12
CA ILE A 287 -4.01 -4.39 -3.92
C ILE A 287 -4.30 -3.53 -2.69
N ASP A 288 -4.79 -4.16 -1.65
CA ASP A 288 -4.87 -3.60 -0.30
C ASP A 288 -3.71 -4.12 0.56
N ALA A 289 -2.95 -3.21 1.18
CA ALA A 289 -1.82 -3.53 2.07
C ALA A 289 -1.99 -2.81 3.41
N ILE A 290 -2.99 -3.24 4.15
CA ILE A 290 -3.41 -2.73 5.46
C ILE A 290 -3.30 -3.84 6.52
N TRP A 291 -3.68 -3.60 7.76
CA TRP A 291 -3.76 -4.61 8.82
C TRP A 291 -2.45 -5.36 9.12
N ARG A 292 -1.28 -4.79 8.80
CA ARG A 292 0.04 -5.45 8.89
C ARG A 292 0.15 -6.72 8.03
N GLN A 293 -0.59 -6.80 6.92
CA GLN A 293 -0.47 -7.87 5.94
C GLN A 293 0.95 -7.96 5.37
N ILE A 294 1.64 -6.83 5.28
CA ILE A 294 3.05 -6.73 4.90
C ILE A 294 3.83 -6.16 6.09
N ALA A 295 4.66 -6.98 6.73
CA ALA A 295 5.48 -6.55 7.86
C ALA A 295 6.76 -7.39 7.98
N PRO A 296 7.85 -6.83 8.53
CA PRO A 296 9.06 -7.61 8.80
C PRO A 296 8.78 -8.84 9.67
N GLY A 297 9.22 -9.99 9.21
CA GLY A 297 9.09 -11.25 9.96
C GLY A 297 7.72 -11.94 9.89
N SER A 298 6.71 -11.35 9.24
CA SER A 298 5.39 -11.98 9.08
C SER A 298 5.00 -12.12 7.61
N GLY A 299 4.39 -11.12 7.00
CA GLY A 299 3.99 -11.13 5.60
C GLY A 299 5.04 -10.49 4.70
N GLU A 300 5.56 -11.21 3.71
CA GLU A 300 6.57 -10.69 2.77
C GLU A 300 5.97 -10.10 1.49
N GLY A 301 4.65 -9.97 1.41
CA GLY A 301 3.96 -9.17 0.39
C GLY A 301 3.95 -9.73 -1.03
N ALA A 302 4.28 -11.01 -1.23
CA ALA A 302 4.31 -11.62 -2.57
C ALA A 302 2.94 -11.59 -3.30
N PHE A 303 1.83 -11.48 -2.57
CA PHE A 303 0.50 -11.30 -3.15
C PHE A 303 0.38 -10.01 -3.97
N ALA A 304 1.22 -9.00 -3.74
CA ALA A 304 1.27 -7.79 -4.56
C ALA A 304 1.58 -8.10 -6.05
N LYS A 305 2.20 -9.25 -6.33
CA LYS A 305 2.38 -9.72 -7.70
C LYS A 305 1.09 -10.05 -8.45
N LEU A 306 -0.05 -10.13 -7.78
CA LEU A 306 -1.35 -10.21 -8.43
C LEU A 306 -1.59 -9.00 -9.33
N ALA A 307 -1.36 -7.79 -8.79
CA ALA A 307 -1.51 -6.56 -9.57
C ALA A 307 -0.50 -6.48 -10.72
N GLN A 308 0.77 -6.86 -10.47
CA GLN A 308 1.77 -6.92 -11.54
C GLN A 308 1.40 -7.94 -12.63
N SER A 309 0.90 -9.10 -12.23
CA SER A 309 0.51 -10.15 -13.16
C SER A 309 -0.62 -9.70 -14.10
N ALA A 310 -1.62 -9.01 -13.52
CA ALA A 310 -2.68 -8.38 -14.31
C ALA A 310 -2.11 -7.29 -15.25
N ALA A 311 -1.17 -6.46 -14.75
CA ALA A 311 -0.54 -5.42 -15.56
C ALA A 311 0.27 -6.00 -16.74
N ILE A 312 1.03 -7.08 -16.52
CA ILE A 312 1.77 -7.77 -17.59
C ILE A 312 0.79 -8.33 -18.63
N ARG A 313 -0.23 -9.05 -18.18
CA ARG A 313 -1.23 -9.68 -19.04
C ARG A 313 -1.97 -8.68 -19.92
N GLU A 314 -2.43 -7.57 -19.32
CA GLU A 314 -3.23 -6.53 -19.98
C GLU A 314 -2.40 -5.36 -20.51
N ARG A 315 -1.06 -5.43 -20.39
CA ARG A 315 -0.11 -4.38 -20.80
C ARG A 315 -0.44 -3.02 -20.18
N ARG A 316 -0.78 -3.04 -18.87
CA ARG A 316 -1.00 -1.83 -18.08
C ARG A 316 0.34 -1.25 -17.63
N CYS A 317 0.47 0.06 -17.72
CA CYS A 317 1.72 0.76 -17.37
C CYS A 317 1.79 1.21 -15.91
N GLU A 318 0.81 0.87 -15.10
CA GLU A 318 0.71 1.28 -13.71
C GLU A 318 -0.02 0.23 -12.87
N THR A 319 0.38 0.13 -11.61
CA THR A 319 -0.26 -0.65 -10.55
C THR A 319 -0.31 0.18 -9.28
N LEU A 320 -1.26 -0.03 -8.41
CA LEU A 320 -1.37 0.72 -7.17
C LEU A 320 -1.48 -0.18 -5.93
N SER A 321 -1.26 0.41 -4.77
CA SER A 321 -1.58 -0.19 -3.48
C SER A 321 -2.20 0.85 -2.56
N GLU A 322 -3.36 0.54 -1.97
CA GLU A 322 -3.82 1.20 -0.76
C GLU A 322 -2.95 0.73 0.39
N SER A 323 -2.31 1.64 1.14
CA SER A 323 -1.26 1.24 2.07
C SER A 323 -1.33 1.95 3.41
N PHE A 324 -0.88 1.22 4.45
CA PHE A 324 -0.58 1.70 5.80
C PHE A 324 -1.76 1.90 6.74
N ASN A 325 -3.00 1.73 6.30
CA ASN A 325 -4.13 1.82 7.22
C ASN A 325 -4.04 0.70 8.28
N VAL A 326 -4.44 1.03 9.50
CA VAL A 326 -4.50 0.05 10.61
C VAL A 326 -3.14 -0.62 10.97
N TYR A 327 -2.01 -0.02 10.58
CA TYR A 327 -0.68 -0.47 11.04
C TYR A 327 -0.38 -0.05 12.46
N GLY A 328 -1.13 0.93 12.96
CA GLY A 328 -0.99 1.47 14.31
C GLY A 328 -0.14 2.73 14.40
N PRO A 329 -0.28 3.47 15.50
CA PRO A 329 0.41 4.75 15.71
C PRO A 329 1.90 4.59 16.01
N GLY A 330 2.39 3.36 16.17
CA GLY A 330 3.80 3.01 16.30
C GLY A 330 4.50 2.75 14.98
N ALA A 331 3.77 2.68 13.85
CA ALA A 331 4.39 2.58 12.53
C ALA A 331 5.22 3.84 12.26
N ASP A 332 6.54 3.69 12.24
CA ASP A 332 7.49 4.77 12.01
C ASP A 332 7.88 4.88 10.51
N ALA A 333 8.67 5.87 10.16
CA ALA A 333 9.04 6.10 8.78
C ALA A 333 9.90 4.97 8.16
N PRO A 334 10.86 4.35 8.87
CA PRO A 334 11.55 3.15 8.40
C PRO A 334 10.61 1.99 8.06
N LEU A 335 9.61 1.71 8.91
CA LEU A 335 8.64 0.65 8.66
C LEU A 335 7.76 0.97 7.45
N LEU A 336 7.25 2.20 7.32
CA LEU A 336 6.47 2.62 6.16
C LEU A 336 7.28 2.45 4.86
N ASN A 337 8.56 2.82 4.89
CA ASN A 337 9.44 2.66 3.74
C ASN A 337 9.75 1.19 3.44
N TRP A 338 9.95 0.36 4.45
CA TRP A 338 10.17 -1.08 4.29
C TRP A 338 8.96 -1.74 3.60
N ILE A 339 7.73 -1.40 4.03
CA ILE A 339 6.48 -1.88 3.44
C ILE A 339 6.37 -1.42 1.98
N ALA A 340 6.66 -0.17 1.69
CA ALA A 340 6.63 0.36 0.32
C ALA A 340 7.66 -0.33 -0.58
N ASN A 341 8.90 -0.50 -0.11
CA ASN A 341 9.97 -1.17 -0.85
C ASN A 341 9.64 -2.64 -1.15
N THR A 342 9.00 -3.34 -0.19
CA THR A 342 8.48 -4.68 -0.41
C THR A 342 7.49 -4.71 -1.57
N GLN A 343 6.59 -3.75 -1.63
CA GLN A 343 5.59 -3.66 -2.69
C GLN A 343 6.22 -3.29 -4.05
N PHE A 344 7.19 -2.37 -4.08
CA PHE A 344 7.88 -2.00 -5.32
C PHE A 344 8.56 -3.21 -5.97
N VAL A 345 9.27 -4.05 -5.21
CA VAL A 345 9.93 -5.25 -5.76
C VAL A 345 8.96 -6.37 -6.13
N HIS A 346 7.70 -6.27 -5.73
CA HIS A 346 6.62 -7.16 -6.13
C HIS A 346 5.70 -6.56 -7.21
N GLY A 347 6.11 -5.44 -7.82
CA GLY A 347 5.48 -4.91 -9.01
C GLY A 347 4.44 -3.82 -8.80
N ILE A 348 4.32 -3.25 -7.60
CA ILE A 348 3.53 -2.05 -7.37
C ILE A 348 4.33 -0.82 -7.80
N SER A 349 3.72 0.08 -8.58
CA SER A 349 4.37 1.31 -9.05
C SER A 349 3.88 2.58 -8.37
N ARG A 350 2.71 2.54 -7.70
CA ARG A 350 2.15 3.70 -6.98
C ARG A 350 1.64 3.32 -5.59
N ILE A 351 2.16 3.99 -4.57
CA ILE A 351 1.67 3.90 -3.19
C ILE A 351 0.59 4.96 -2.98
N MET A 352 -0.58 4.53 -2.50
CA MET A 352 -1.66 5.38 -2.03
C MET A 352 -1.72 5.31 -0.50
N ALA A 353 -1.10 6.28 0.18
CA ALA A 353 -1.05 6.30 1.64
C ALA A 353 -2.44 6.57 2.25
N MET A 354 -2.79 5.84 3.30
CA MET A 354 -4.10 5.94 3.94
C MET A 354 -4.00 6.00 5.47
N PRO A 355 -4.73 6.92 6.12
CA PRO A 355 -5.48 8.07 5.60
C PRO A 355 -4.87 9.43 5.98
N PHE A 356 -5.23 10.49 5.26
CA PHE A 356 -5.19 11.87 5.74
C PHE A 356 -6.60 12.25 6.20
N LEU A 357 -6.83 12.41 7.49
CA LEU A 357 -8.13 12.77 8.03
C LEU A 357 -8.40 14.27 7.89
N ALA A 358 -9.58 14.66 7.40
CA ALA A 358 -9.98 16.07 7.40
C ALA A 358 -10.09 16.61 8.83
N SER A 359 -10.50 15.78 9.78
CA SER A 359 -10.54 16.14 11.20
C SER A 359 -10.17 14.96 12.09
N SER A 360 -9.34 15.23 13.11
CA SER A 360 -9.05 14.31 14.22
C SER A 360 -9.65 14.82 15.53
N ASP A 361 -10.66 15.70 15.48
CA ASP A 361 -11.29 16.25 16.66
C ASP A 361 -12.29 15.27 17.28
N GLY A 362 -12.34 15.21 18.62
CA GLY A 362 -13.27 14.37 19.36
C GLY A 362 -13.07 12.88 19.05
N VAL A 363 -14.16 12.17 18.77
CA VAL A 363 -14.14 10.72 18.47
C VAL A 363 -13.58 10.37 17.10
N ARG A 364 -13.39 11.35 16.20
CA ARG A 364 -12.83 11.12 14.85
C ARG A 364 -11.41 10.58 14.86
N LYS A 365 -10.64 10.90 15.91
CA LYS A 365 -9.26 10.43 16.10
C LYS A 365 -9.11 8.91 16.25
N ILE A 366 -10.20 8.20 16.55
CA ILE A 366 -10.19 6.75 16.73
C ILE A 366 -10.74 5.98 15.53
N SER A 367 -11.13 6.67 14.46
CA SER A 367 -11.84 6.02 13.36
C SER A 367 -10.97 5.12 12.49
N CYS A 368 -9.69 5.44 12.28
CA CYS A 368 -8.82 4.72 11.34
C CYS A 368 -7.40 4.42 11.87
N GLY A 369 -7.13 4.62 13.13
CA GLY A 369 -5.84 4.34 13.77
C GLY A 369 -4.76 5.37 13.50
N THR A 370 -4.20 5.45 12.31
CA THR A 370 -3.13 6.37 11.96
C THR A 370 -3.67 7.56 11.16
N ASP A 371 -3.28 8.78 11.50
CA ASP A 371 -3.60 10.01 10.75
C ASP A 371 -2.30 10.54 10.12
N PHE A 372 -2.17 10.42 8.81
CA PHE A 372 -1.06 11.00 8.06
C PHE A 372 -1.34 12.46 7.74
N SER A 373 -1.14 13.32 8.71
CA SER A 373 -1.35 14.77 8.60
C SER A 373 -0.39 15.52 9.52
N PRO A 374 -0.31 16.86 9.48
CA PRO A 374 0.51 17.65 10.41
C PRO A 374 0.23 17.44 11.90
N ARG A 375 -0.84 16.72 12.25
CA ARG A 375 -1.15 16.32 13.64
C ARG A 375 -0.35 15.10 14.11
N ASN A 376 0.40 14.47 13.19
CA ASN A 376 1.31 13.36 13.47
C ASN A 376 2.76 13.86 13.31
N PRO A 377 3.66 13.65 14.27
CA PRO A 377 5.06 14.06 14.13
C PRO A 377 5.72 13.52 12.87
N LEU A 378 5.39 12.29 12.44
CA LEU A 378 5.91 11.66 11.22
C LEU A 378 5.68 12.49 9.96
N TRP A 379 4.68 13.38 9.94
CA TRP A 379 4.41 14.23 8.78
C TRP A 379 5.62 15.01 8.30
N ARG A 380 6.56 15.35 9.21
CA ARG A 380 7.80 16.05 8.90
C ARG A 380 8.73 15.26 7.98
N LEU A 381 8.61 13.92 7.97
CA LEU A 381 9.45 13.02 7.19
C LEU A 381 8.82 12.60 5.85
N PHE A 382 7.53 12.91 5.65
CA PHE A 382 6.83 12.54 4.41
C PHE A 382 7.47 13.10 3.13
N PRO A 383 8.08 14.31 3.09
CA PRO A 383 8.78 14.74 1.89
C PRO A 383 9.90 13.79 1.45
N ALA A 384 10.64 13.19 2.40
CA ALA A 384 11.67 12.20 2.07
C ALA A 384 11.07 10.85 1.66
N LEU A 385 10.00 10.40 2.32
CA LEU A 385 9.28 9.18 1.95
C LEU A 385 8.66 9.31 0.55
N ALA A 386 7.92 10.39 0.30
CA ALA A 386 7.25 10.62 -0.98
C ALA A 386 8.25 10.72 -2.14
N ALA A 387 9.38 11.41 -1.95
CA ALA A 387 10.42 11.50 -2.97
C ALA A 387 11.04 10.12 -3.29
N HIS A 388 11.26 9.27 -2.26
CA HIS A 388 11.73 7.91 -2.46
C HIS A 388 10.70 7.04 -3.18
N TRP A 389 9.42 7.12 -2.79
CA TRP A 389 8.35 6.37 -3.43
C TRP A 389 8.12 6.80 -4.89
N GLU A 390 8.22 8.11 -5.19
CA GLU A 390 8.17 8.62 -6.55
C GLU A 390 9.31 8.03 -7.41
N TRP A 391 10.55 8.08 -6.89
CA TRP A 391 11.71 7.51 -7.58
C TRP A 391 11.62 6.00 -7.75
N ALA A 392 11.28 5.25 -6.70
CA ALA A 392 11.18 3.78 -6.76
C ALA A 392 10.08 3.33 -7.71
N GLY A 393 8.92 3.98 -7.68
CA GLY A 393 7.75 3.66 -8.51
C GLY A 393 7.83 4.11 -9.96
N GLU A 394 8.91 4.78 -10.38
CA GLU A 394 9.06 5.32 -11.75
C GLU A 394 9.46 4.25 -12.77
N TYR A 395 8.61 3.23 -12.93
CA TYR A 395 8.77 2.15 -13.90
C TYR A 395 7.42 1.69 -14.46
N ASP A 396 7.45 0.89 -15.51
CA ASP A 396 6.28 0.28 -16.13
C ASP A 396 6.18 -1.19 -15.68
N PRO A 397 5.21 -1.57 -14.82
CA PRO A 397 5.06 -2.93 -14.29
C PRO A 397 4.64 -3.95 -15.35
N GLY A 398 4.01 -3.51 -16.45
CA GLY A 398 3.57 -4.36 -17.55
C GLY A 398 4.55 -4.46 -18.71
N ALA A 399 5.71 -3.78 -18.65
CA ALA A 399 6.62 -3.67 -19.79
C ALA A 399 7.47 -4.92 -20.08
N LEU A 400 7.69 -5.78 -19.07
CA LEU A 400 8.52 -6.97 -19.19
C LEU A 400 7.70 -8.23 -18.92
N GLU A 401 7.83 -9.23 -19.79
CA GLU A 401 7.22 -10.55 -19.60
C GLU A 401 8.04 -11.37 -18.60
N ALA A 402 7.36 -12.03 -17.65
CA ALA A 402 7.99 -12.91 -16.68
C ALA A 402 8.09 -14.34 -17.22
N PRO A 403 9.30 -14.91 -17.30
CA PRO A 403 9.51 -16.22 -17.91
C PRO A 403 9.03 -17.39 -17.05
N VAL A 404 8.85 -17.16 -15.75
CA VAL A 404 8.32 -18.16 -14.81
C VAL A 404 6.88 -17.80 -14.49
N ARG A 405 5.98 -18.76 -14.67
CA ARG A 405 4.55 -18.60 -14.40
C ARG A 405 4.16 -19.49 -13.23
N VAL A 406 3.32 -18.97 -12.36
CA VAL A 406 2.73 -19.70 -11.25
C VAL A 406 1.25 -19.87 -11.55
N ARG A 407 0.77 -21.09 -11.58
CA ARG A 407 -0.64 -21.37 -11.81
C ARG A 407 -1.49 -20.70 -10.72
N TYR A 408 -2.42 -19.87 -11.15
CA TYR A 408 -3.37 -19.21 -10.27
C TYR A 408 -4.72 -19.90 -10.34
N ALA A 409 -5.09 -20.59 -9.27
CA ALA A 409 -6.30 -21.38 -9.18
C ALA A 409 -7.06 -21.11 -7.86
N PRO A 410 -7.78 -19.97 -7.74
CA PRO A 410 -8.39 -19.55 -6.48
C PRO A 410 -9.57 -20.42 -6.04
N PHE A 411 -10.24 -21.11 -6.96
CA PHE A 411 -11.46 -21.85 -6.63
C PHE A 411 -11.20 -23.12 -5.81
N PRO A 412 -10.26 -24.01 -6.18
CA PRO A 412 -9.91 -25.15 -5.34
C PRO A 412 -9.39 -24.74 -3.96
N ALA A 413 -8.61 -23.69 -3.86
CA ALA A 413 -8.09 -23.17 -2.60
C ALA A 413 -9.24 -22.76 -1.64
N ALA A 414 -10.28 -22.11 -2.13
CA ALA A 414 -11.41 -21.68 -1.33
C ALA A 414 -12.24 -22.85 -0.74
N TRP A 415 -12.29 -24.00 -1.43
CA TRP A 415 -13.09 -25.15 -0.95
C TRP A 415 -12.35 -26.00 0.06
N ASN A 416 -11.03 -25.97 0.03
CA ASN A 416 -10.15 -26.61 0.99
C ASN A 416 -9.73 -25.62 2.10
N ALA A 417 -10.48 -24.53 2.24
CA ALA A 417 -10.10 -23.35 3.01
C ALA A 417 -9.62 -23.68 4.43
N GLY A 418 -8.48 -23.08 4.76
CA GLY A 418 -7.91 -23.03 6.10
C GLY A 418 -6.55 -22.35 6.06
N GLU A 419 -6.08 -21.89 7.22
CA GLU A 419 -4.78 -21.26 7.41
C GLU A 419 -3.62 -22.06 6.75
N LYS A 420 -3.72 -23.40 6.74
CA LYS A 420 -2.71 -24.26 6.11
C LYS A 420 -2.58 -24.09 4.60
N THR A 421 -3.67 -23.76 3.90
CA THR A 421 -3.63 -23.50 2.45
C THR A 421 -2.92 -22.19 2.15
N ASP A 422 -3.25 -21.14 2.90
CA ASP A 422 -2.61 -19.83 2.75
C ASP A 422 -1.13 -19.87 3.15
N ASP A 423 -0.79 -20.57 4.23
CA ASP A 423 0.60 -20.75 4.68
C ASP A 423 1.45 -21.47 3.62
N SER A 424 0.92 -22.56 3.03
CA SER A 424 1.60 -23.33 1.99
C SER A 424 1.81 -22.49 0.72
N TRP A 425 0.78 -21.75 0.32
CA TRP A 425 0.82 -20.81 -0.79
C TRP A 425 1.89 -19.73 -0.59
N ASN A 426 1.86 -19.06 0.55
CA ASN A 426 2.83 -18.03 0.87
C ASN A 426 4.26 -18.56 1.00
N ALA A 427 4.44 -19.78 1.51
CA ALA A 427 5.74 -20.44 1.58
C ALA A 427 6.29 -20.74 0.18
N PHE A 428 5.42 -21.21 -0.74
CA PHE A 428 5.78 -21.46 -2.13
C PHE A 428 6.25 -20.18 -2.84
N LEU A 429 5.49 -19.09 -2.71
CA LEU A 429 5.84 -17.79 -3.32
C LEU A 429 7.17 -17.24 -2.77
N ARG A 430 7.39 -17.35 -1.47
CA ARG A 430 8.67 -16.96 -0.84
C ARG A 430 9.86 -17.75 -1.41
N ALA A 431 9.68 -19.06 -1.63
CA ALA A 431 10.74 -19.89 -2.19
C ALA A 431 11.14 -19.44 -3.61
N LEU A 432 10.23 -18.93 -4.41
CA LEU A 432 10.54 -18.37 -5.74
C LEU A 432 11.33 -17.06 -5.61
N ASP A 433 10.92 -16.18 -4.70
CA ASP A 433 11.61 -14.90 -4.45
C ASP A 433 13.03 -15.13 -3.88
N ASP A 434 13.22 -16.13 -3.00
CA ASP A 434 14.52 -16.49 -2.44
C ASP A 434 15.50 -17.00 -3.50
N ARG A 435 15.00 -17.49 -4.64
CA ARG A 435 15.80 -17.91 -5.80
C ARG A 435 16.06 -16.77 -6.80
N TRP A 436 15.62 -15.55 -6.54
CA TRP A 436 15.77 -14.38 -7.41
C TRP A 436 15.13 -14.57 -8.80
N LEU A 437 13.98 -15.24 -8.84
CA LEU A 437 13.24 -15.50 -10.08
C LEU A 437 12.34 -14.32 -10.42
N PHE A 438 12.25 -14.01 -11.70
CA PHE A 438 11.18 -13.15 -12.21
C PHE A 438 9.99 -14.01 -12.60
N TRP A 439 8.93 -13.95 -11.79
CA TRP A 439 7.75 -14.77 -11.93
C TRP A 439 6.47 -13.93 -11.85
N ARG A 440 5.37 -14.48 -12.40
CA ARG A 440 4.02 -13.92 -12.31
C ARG A 440 2.99 -15.03 -12.16
N PHE A 441 1.78 -14.64 -11.73
CA PHE A 441 0.63 -15.52 -11.79
C PHE A 441 0.12 -15.66 -13.24
N ALA A 442 -0.40 -16.84 -13.57
CA ALA A 442 -1.00 -17.15 -14.86
C ALA A 442 -2.34 -17.85 -14.65
N GLY A 443 -3.35 -17.41 -15.40
CA GLY A 443 -4.66 -18.06 -15.45
C GLY A 443 -4.62 -19.38 -16.24
N ASN A 444 -5.65 -20.21 -16.08
CA ASN A 444 -5.74 -21.52 -16.74
C ASN A 444 -5.81 -21.45 -18.28
N GLU A 445 -6.19 -20.31 -18.84
CA GLU A 445 -6.37 -20.13 -20.30
C GLU A 445 -5.09 -19.61 -21.00
N GLU A 446 -4.03 -19.32 -20.26
CA GLU A 446 -2.80 -18.81 -20.86
C GLU A 446 -1.98 -19.95 -21.52
N PRO A 447 -1.38 -19.68 -22.70
CA PRO A 447 -0.56 -20.68 -23.37
C PRO A 447 0.62 -21.11 -22.52
N GLU A 448 1.03 -22.39 -22.60
CA GLU A 448 2.12 -22.99 -21.81
C GLU A 448 3.53 -22.60 -22.32
N ASP A 449 3.71 -21.43 -22.93
CA ASP A 449 5.02 -20.96 -23.34
C ASP A 449 5.88 -20.64 -22.12
N GLY A 450 6.93 -21.42 -21.86
CA GLY A 450 7.82 -21.25 -20.72
C GLY A 450 7.60 -22.29 -19.61
N ILE A 451 8.05 -21.97 -18.38
CA ILE A 451 7.82 -22.84 -17.22
C ILE A 451 6.57 -22.39 -16.47
N VAL A 452 5.64 -23.32 -16.30
CA VAL A 452 4.47 -23.16 -15.44
C VAL A 452 4.66 -24.01 -14.19
N LEU A 453 4.62 -23.39 -13.02
CA LEU A 453 4.75 -24.05 -11.72
C LEU A 453 3.37 -24.21 -11.09
N ASP A 454 3.16 -25.36 -10.48
CA ASP A 454 1.95 -25.65 -9.72
C ASP A 454 2.22 -25.44 -8.23
N PRO A 455 1.52 -24.52 -7.54
CA PRO A 455 1.72 -24.30 -6.11
C PRO A 455 1.37 -25.50 -5.24
N ASP A 456 0.56 -26.43 -5.76
CA ASP A 456 0.19 -27.66 -5.05
C ASP A 456 1.31 -28.72 -5.11
N ASP A 457 2.35 -28.50 -5.94
CA ASP A 457 3.57 -29.30 -5.98
C ASP A 457 4.75 -28.57 -5.30
N PRO A 458 5.04 -28.83 -4.02
CA PRO A 458 6.14 -28.16 -3.31
C PRO A 458 7.51 -28.40 -3.95
N SER A 459 7.68 -29.48 -4.73
CA SER A 459 8.93 -29.80 -5.42
C SER A 459 9.18 -28.90 -6.63
N ALA A 460 8.16 -28.26 -7.18
CA ALA A 460 8.27 -27.41 -8.35
C ALA A 460 9.26 -26.25 -8.14
N CYS A 461 9.37 -25.70 -6.91
CA CYS A 461 10.36 -24.69 -6.59
C CYS A 461 11.81 -25.19 -6.67
N SER A 462 12.05 -26.50 -6.61
CA SER A 462 13.39 -27.11 -6.66
C SER A 462 13.83 -27.51 -8.07
N ASP A 463 13.01 -27.25 -9.09
CA ASP A 463 13.31 -27.58 -10.48
C ASP A 463 14.62 -26.90 -10.92
N GLU A 464 15.59 -27.69 -11.34
CA GLU A 464 16.90 -27.20 -11.80
C GLU A 464 16.79 -26.31 -13.06
N ARG A 465 15.76 -26.51 -13.88
CA ARG A 465 15.49 -25.68 -15.07
C ARG A 465 15.29 -24.23 -14.73
N LEU A 466 14.87 -23.92 -13.49
CA LEU A 466 14.67 -22.54 -13.01
C LEU A 466 15.97 -21.73 -12.91
N THR A 467 17.15 -22.38 -12.81
CA THR A 467 18.46 -21.70 -12.73
C THR A 467 18.73 -20.78 -13.93
N ARG A 468 18.17 -21.09 -15.10
CA ARG A 468 18.30 -20.25 -16.31
C ARG A 468 17.44 -18.96 -16.28
N TYR A 469 16.48 -18.87 -15.35
CA TYR A 469 15.54 -17.74 -15.23
C TYR A 469 15.83 -16.86 -14.02
N VAL A 470 16.94 -17.09 -13.35
CA VAL A 470 17.41 -16.24 -12.25
C VAL A 470 17.75 -14.85 -12.82
N VAL A 471 17.23 -13.79 -12.20
CA VAL A 471 17.39 -12.40 -12.66
C VAL A 471 18.86 -11.99 -12.72
N LEU A 472 19.60 -12.31 -11.66
CA LEU A 472 21.04 -12.14 -11.53
C LEU A 472 21.61 -13.38 -10.88
N GLN A 473 22.72 -13.92 -11.40
CA GLN A 473 23.35 -15.12 -10.81
C GLN A 473 23.97 -14.77 -9.45
N PRO A 474 23.50 -15.36 -8.34
CA PRO A 474 24.04 -15.06 -7.02
C PRO A 474 25.49 -15.51 -6.89
N LEU A 475 26.32 -14.66 -6.27
CA LEU A 475 27.73 -14.96 -5.98
C LEU A 475 27.96 -14.90 -4.46
N ASN A 476 27.44 -15.90 -3.74
CA ASN A 476 27.54 -16.02 -2.29
C ASN A 476 27.09 -14.74 -1.54
N PRO A 477 25.82 -14.28 -1.73
CA PRO A 477 25.30 -13.12 -1.02
C PRO A 477 25.19 -13.40 0.49
N GLN A 478 25.24 -12.35 1.31
CA GLN A 478 24.99 -12.44 2.75
C GLN A 478 23.68 -11.73 3.07
N GLY A 479 22.68 -12.48 3.51
CA GLY A 479 21.31 -12.03 3.72
C GLY A 479 20.38 -12.38 2.56
N ARG A 480 19.09 -12.12 2.76
CA ARG A 480 18.05 -12.33 1.74
C ARG A 480 17.88 -11.07 0.90
N PHE A 481 17.56 -11.26 -0.37
CA PHE A 481 17.28 -10.18 -1.30
C PHE A 481 16.06 -10.50 -2.15
N ARG A 482 15.31 -9.48 -2.54
CA ARG A 482 14.20 -9.57 -3.49
C ARG A 482 14.55 -8.76 -4.73
N LEU A 483 14.29 -9.32 -5.90
CA LEU A 483 14.71 -8.72 -7.16
C LEU A 483 13.52 -8.56 -8.11
N LEU A 484 13.44 -7.40 -8.75
CA LEU A 484 12.50 -7.14 -9.82
C LEU A 484 13.23 -6.55 -11.04
N PRO A 485 13.34 -7.27 -12.16
CA PRO A 485 13.69 -6.65 -13.43
C PRO A 485 12.54 -5.74 -13.86
N CYS A 486 12.86 -4.54 -14.27
CA CYS A 486 11.88 -3.54 -14.67
C CYS A 486 12.38 -2.67 -15.82
N ARG A 487 11.44 -2.08 -16.55
CA ARG A 487 11.75 -1.01 -17.51
C ARG A 487 11.34 0.32 -16.89
N ARG A 488 12.33 1.18 -16.66
CA ARG A 488 12.10 2.54 -16.18
C ARG A 488 11.34 3.35 -17.24
N ARG A 489 10.63 4.38 -16.84
CA ARG A 489 9.87 5.23 -17.77
C ARG A 489 10.72 5.99 -18.77
N ASP A 490 12.01 6.21 -18.46
CA ASP A 490 13.00 6.74 -19.40
C ASP A 490 13.50 5.70 -20.43
N GLY A 491 12.95 4.49 -20.42
CA GLY A 491 13.26 3.38 -21.31
C GLY A 491 14.40 2.47 -20.86
N ARG A 492 15.12 2.80 -19.79
CA ARG A 492 16.23 1.97 -19.28
C ARG A 492 15.71 0.68 -18.64
N GLU A 493 16.35 -0.44 -19.00
CA GLU A 493 16.16 -1.70 -18.27
C GLU A 493 17.03 -1.70 -17.03
N ALA A 494 16.44 -2.08 -15.91
CA ALA A 494 17.06 -2.05 -14.59
C ALA A 494 16.61 -3.24 -13.76
N VAL A 495 17.33 -3.50 -12.66
CA VAL A 495 16.95 -4.45 -11.63
C VAL A 495 16.83 -3.69 -10.32
N MET A 496 15.63 -3.70 -9.74
CA MET A 496 15.43 -3.29 -8.35
C MET A 496 15.90 -4.42 -7.45
N VAL A 497 16.63 -4.08 -6.42
CA VAL A 497 17.11 -5.01 -5.38
C VAL A 497 16.71 -4.44 -4.03
N PHE A 498 15.99 -5.22 -3.27
CA PHE A 498 15.53 -4.89 -1.92
C PHE A 498 16.13 -5.86 -0.91
N CYS A 499 16.64 -5.32 0.20
CA CYS A 499 17.10 -6.08 1.35
C CYS A 499 16.03 -6.08 2.45
N PRO A 500 15.25 -7.17 2.63
CA PRO A 500 14.22 -7.22 3.68
C PRO A 500 14.78 -7.39 5.10
N GLU A 501 16.07 -7.72 5.24
CA GLU A 501 16.70 -8.00 6.53
C GLU A 501 16.84 -6.71 7.37
N LEU A 502 16.48 -6.80 8.64
CA LEU A 502 16.62 -5.71 9.61
C LEU A 502 18.07 -5.47 10.06
N SER A 503 18.98 -6.34 9.70
CA SER A 503 20.43 -6.21 9.90
C SER A 503 21.16 -5.67 8.67
N GLY A 504 20.45 -5.46 7.56
CA GLY A 504 21.06 -5.22 6.26
C GLY A 504 21.71 -6.46 5.66
N GLY A 505 22.47 -6.30 4.57
CA GLY A 505 23.08 -7.43 3.89
C GLY A 505 24.18 -7.07 2.90
N VAL A 506 24.84 -8.10 2.33
CA VAL A 506 25.82 -7.95 1.26
C VAL A 506 25.31 -8.65 0.01
N PHE A 507 24.91 -7.86 -0.96
CA PHE A 507 24.44 -8.33 -2.25
C PHE A 507 25.63 -8.58 -3.17
N ARG A 508 25.73 -9.79 -3.73
CA ARG A 508 26.76 -10.15 -4.68
C ARG A 508 26.16 -10.91 -5.85
N PHE A 509 26.54 -10.52 -7.05
CA PHE A 509 26.10 -11.19 -8.26
C PHE A 509 27.21 -11.32 -9.30
N ALA A 510 27.19 -12.42 -10.04
CA ALA A 510 28.15 -12.68 -11.12
C ALA A 510 27.75 -11.88 -12.36
N SER A 511 28.72 -11.24 -13.01
CA SER A 511 28.52 -10.57 -14.30
C SER A 511 29.84 -10.26 -14.99
N GLU A 512 29.87 -10.52 -16.29
CA GLU A 512 30.98 -10.13 -17.19
C GLU A 512 30.77 -8.72 -17.77
N THR A 513 29.54 -8.21 -17.74
CA THR A 513 29.19 -6.89 -18.25
C THR A 513 29.19 -5.84 -17.13
N ASP A 514 29.43 -4.58 -17.50
CA ASP A 514 29.43 -3.46 -16.57
C ASP A 514 28.03 -3.11 -16.07
N TRP A 515 27.96 -2.79 -14.79
CA TRP A 515 26.76 -2.31 -14.10
C TRP A 515 27.01 -0.97 -13.44
N THR A 516 25.96 -0.16 -13.38
CA THR A 516 25.95 1.11 -12.66
C THR A 516 24.68 1.22 -11.82
N GLU A 517 24.73 2.04 -10.82
CA GLU A 517 23.60 2.30 -9.94
C GLU A 517 22.82 3.53 -10.40
N LEU A 518 21.48 3.43 -10.38
CA LEU A 518 20.56 4.54 -10.58
C LEU A 518 20.25 5.14 -9.22
N LEU A 519 20.75 6.34 -8.98
CA LEU A 519 20.58 7.02 -7.73
C LEU A 519 19.29 7.85 -7.72
N PRO A 520 18.60 8.00 -6.57
CA PRO A 520 17.45 8.89 -6.49
C PRO A 520 17.88 10.34 -6.79
N PRO A 521 17.00 11.10 -7.45
CA PRO A 521 17.25 12.54 -7.64
C PRO A 521 17.04 13.24 -6.32
N ASP A 522 18.04 13.76 -5.70
CA ASP A 522 18.07 14.61 -4.51
C ASP A 522 17.03 14.33 -3.36
N PRO A 523 17.46 14.45 -2.11
CA PRO A 523 18.79 14.90 -1.68
C PRO A 523 19.76 13.74 -1.52
N GLU A 524 20.69 13.64 -2.42
CA GLU A 524 21.86 12.76 -2.44
C GLU A 524 21.73 11.29 -2.05
N PRO A 525 22.35 10.43 -2.85
CA PRO A 525 22.46 9.01 -2.55
C PRO A 525 23.16 8.84 -1.21
N ALA A 526 22.41 8.33 -0.27
CA ALA A 526 22.88 8.12 1.08
C ALA A 526 23.41 6.71 1.26
N HIS A 527 24.05 6.11 0.24
CA HIS A 527 24.63 4.79 0.42
C HIS A 527 25.88 4.86 1.30
N ILE A 528 25.98 3.88 2.20
CA ILE A 528 27.19 3.71 3.01
C ILE A 528 28.35 3.34 2.08
N GLU A 529 28.09 2.45 1.12
CA GLU A 529 29.06 1.99 0.14
C GLU A 529 28.43 1.89 -1.25
N PRO A 530 29.05 2.46 -2.28
CA PRO A 530 28.62 2.31 -3.66
C PRO A 530 28.83 0.87 -4.17
N LEU A 531 28.34 0.57 -5.38
CA LEU A 531 28.60 -0.67 -6.07
C LEU A 531 30.11 -0.81 -6.35
N HIS A 532 30.70 -1.96 -6.00
CA HIS A 532 32.11 -2.28 -6.22
C HIS A 532 32.25 -3.46 -7.18
N ARG A 533 33.35 -3.47 -7.95
CA ARG A 533 33.75 -4.64 -8.72
C ARG A 533 34.51 -5.65 -7.83
N ILE A 534 34.13 -6.89 -7.93
CA ILE A 534 34.85 -8.01 -7.28
C ILE A 534 35.25 -9.08 -8.33
N THR A 535 36.03 -10.08 -7.94
CA THR A 535 36.38 -11.18 -8.85
C THR A 535 35.09 -11.89 -9.31
N GLY A 536 34.87 -11.89 -10.62
CA GLY A 536 33.70 -12.53 -11.26
C GLY A 536 32.37 -11.77 -11.20
N GLY A 537 32.35 -10.55 -10.67
CA GLY A 537 31.09 -9.81 -10.59
C GLY A 537 31.12 -8.50 -9.80
N PHE A 538 30.04 -8.24 -9.06
CA PHE A 538 29.83 -7.01 -8.31
C PHE A 538 29.34 -7.27 -6.89
N GLU A 539 29.67 -6.35 -5.99
CA GLU A 539 29.23 -6.33 -4.59
C GLU A 539 28.63 -4.96 -4.24
N ALA A 540 27.54 -4.99 -3.47
CA ALA A 540 26.94 -3.81 -2.84
C ALA A 540 26.49 -4.15 -1.42
N ARG A 541 26.72 -3.24 -0.46
CA ARG A 541 26.21 -3.36 0.90
C ARG A 541 24.92 -2.60 1.04
N PHE A 542 23.97 -3.24 1.68
CA PHE A 542 22.63 -2.72 1.93
C PHE A 542 22.41 -2.45 3.42
N ALA A 543 21.82 -1.31 3.70
CA ALA A 543 21.27 -1.02 5.01
C ALA A 543 19.95 -1.81 5.24
N PRO A 544 19.45 -1.86 6.49
CA PRO A 544 18.15 -2.46 6.80
C PRO A 544 17.01 -1.86 5.95
N GLY A 545 16.25 -2.71 5.26
CA GLY A 545 15.11 -2.27 4.46
C GLY A 545 15.44 -1.39 3.25
N GLU A 546 16.69 -1.32 2.83
CA GLU A 546 17.13 -0.50 1.69
C GLU A 546 16.72 -1.12 0.35
N LEU A 547 16.27 -0.25 -0.56
CA LEU A 547 16.04 -0.57 -1.97
C LEU A 547 17.04 0.17 -2.83
N ARG A 548 17.71 -0.53 -3.75
CA ARG A 548 18.66 0.02 -4.72
C ARG A 548 18.31 -0.44 -6.13
N ILE A 549 18.64 0.37 -7.13
CA ILE A 549 18.33 0.09 -8.53
C ILE A 549 19.60 0.06 -9.33
N PHE A 550 19.84 -1.04 -10.04
CA PHE A 550 21.03 -1.24 -10.88
C PHE A 550 20.63 -1.38 -12.35
N CYS A 551 21.44 -0.86 -13.26
CA CYS A 551 21.25 -1.05 -14.68
C CYS A 551 22.58 -1.37 -15.37
N ARG A 552 22.52 -1.97 -16.56
CA ARG A 552 23.72 -2.13 -17.38
C ARG A 552 24.22 -0.77 -17.81
N GLY A 553 25.53 -0.53 -17.68
CA GLY A 553 26.13 0.75 -18.02
C GLY A 553 27.60 0.77 -17.66
N LYS A 554 28.32 1.78 -18.15
CA LYS A 554 29.74 1.92 -17.93
C LYS A 554 30.04 2.03 -16.42
N PHE A 555 30.69 1.02 -15.88
CA PHE A 555 31.14 1.03 -14.50
C PHE A 555 32.29 2.04 -14.30
N ARG A 556 32.23 2.74 -13.19
CA ARG A 556 33.35 3.55 -12.70
C ARG A 556 33.63 3.13 -11.27
N GLU A 557 34.87 2.70 -11.02
CA GLU A 557 35.27 2.35 -9.66
C GLU A 557 35.10 3.56 -8.75
N PRO A 558 34.31 3.46 -7.69
CA PRO A 558 34.14 4.56 -6.77
C PRO A 558 35.42 4.80 -5.97
N VAL A 559 35.76 6.06 -5.73
CA VAL A 559 36.83 6.41 -4.79
C VAL A 559 36.31 6.15 -3.39
N ALA A 560 36.96 5.25 -2.66
CA ALA A 560 36.62 4.99 -1.27
C ALA A 560 36.89 6.26 -0.44
N PRO A 561 35.90 6.85 0.22
CA PRO A 561 36.10 8.03 1.06
C PRO A 561 36.92 7.66 2.29
N LEU A 562 37.78 8.57 2.72
CA LEU A 562 38.43 8.45 4.03
C LEU A 562 37.34 8.49 5.12
N ARG A 563 37.38 7.53 6.04
CA ARG A 563 36.42 7.41 7.15
C ARG A 563 37.11 7.63 8.49
N LYS A 564 36.44 8.35 9.38
CA LYS A 564 36.88 8.53 10.76
C LYS A 564 35.69 8.35 11.70
N THR A 565 35.79 7.43 12.64
CA THR A 565 34.80 7.32 13.72
C THR A 565 34.90 8.52 14.67
N CYS A 566 33.74 9.04 15.06
CA CYS A 566 33.63 10.05 16.09
C CYS A 566 32.54 9.67 17.09
N ARG A 567 32.59 10.25 18.27
CA ARG A 567 31.56 10.13 19.30
C ARG A 567 31.02 11.51 19.61
N LEU A 568 29.72 11.70 19.35
CA LEU A 568 29.02 12.96 19.60
C LEU A 568 28.35 12.94 20.95
N GLN A 569 28.51 14.02 21.71
CA GLN A 569 27.82 14.18 23.01
C GLN A 569 26.55 14.99 22.78
N TRP A 570 25.46 14.27 22.60
CA TRP A 570 24.14 14.87 22.37
C TRP A 570 23.53 15.42 23.65
N ARG A 571 22.94 16.60 23.53
CA ARG A 571 22.14 17.26 24.56
C ARG A 571 20.72 17.44 24.04
N VAL A 572 19.71 17.12 24.86
CA VAL A 572 18.29 17.39 24.58
C VAL A 572 18.02 18.85 24.95
N ASP A 573 17.99 19.72 23.98
CA ASP A 573 17.71 21.16 24.20
C ASP A 573 16.24 21.39 24.51
N SER A 574 15.35 20.77 23.73
CA SER A 574 13.90 20.85 23.91
C SER A 574 13.19 19.63 23.30
N VAL A 575 11.95 19.44 23.70
CA VAL A 575 11.05 18.42 23.15
C VAL A 575 9.75 19.05 22.69
N GLU A 576 9.25 18.61 21.55
CA GLU A 576 7.86 18.84 21.14
C GLU A 576 7.04 17.61 21.53
N ARG A 577 6.22 17.74 22.56
CA ARG A 577 5.37 16.67 23.05
C ARG A 577 3.97 16.78 22.45
N PHE A 578 3.55 15.72 21.81
CA PHE A 578 2.19 15.57 21.32
C PHE A 578 1.30 14.96 22.41
N ARG A 579 0.07 15.42 22.50
CA ARG A 579 -0.94 14.93 23.42
C ARG A 579 -2.28 14.74 22.72
N ILE A 580 -2.88 13.57 22.93
CA ILE A 580 -4.19 13.22 22.40
C ILE A 580 -5.24 13.46 23.50
N GLY A 581 -5.91 14.60 23.44
CA GLY A 581 -7.07 14.96 24.24
C GLY A 581 -8.32 15.09 23.36
N ARG A 582 -9.18 16.08 23.61
CA ARG A 582 -10.28 16.42 22.70
C ARG A 582 -9.77 16.75 21.29
N ARG A 583 -8.59 17.37 21.20
CA ARG A 583 -7.81 17.60 19.99
C ARG A 583 -6.40 17.05 20.21
N ILE A 584 -5.71 16.73 19.13
CA ILE A 584 -4.28 16.49 19.18
C ILE A 584 -3.60 17.87 19.29
N THR A 585 -2.78 18.02 20.31
CA THR A 585 -2.02 19.25 20.60
C THR A 585 -0.55 18.94 20.68
N CYS A 586 0.28 19.91 20.28
CA CYS A 586 1.73 19.85 20.40
C CYS A 586 2.22 21.01 21.29
N ARG A 587 3.11 20.73 22.22
CA ARG A 587 3.77 21.73 23.05
C ARG A 587 5.28 21.55 23.04
N ARG A 588 6.02 22.63 22.87
CA ARG A 588 7.46 22.63 23.00
C ARG A 588 7.86 23.00 24.42
N ASN A 589 8.73 22.19 25.00
CA ASN A 589 9.28 22.41 26.34
C ASN A 589 10.81 22.39 26.28
N THR A 590 11.48 23.36 26.91
CA THR A 590 12.92 23.32 27.10
C THR A 590 13.27 22.25 28.14
N VAL A 591 14.29 21.46 27.88
CA VAL A 591 14.71 20.33 28.73
C VAL A 591 16.13 20.55 29.24
N GLY A 592 17.11 20.71 28.38
CA GLY A 592 18.47 21.08 28.73
C GLY A 592 19.27 19.99 29.46
N ILE A 593 19.06 18.70 29.15
CA ILE A 593 19.77 17.54 29.73
C ILE A 593 20.64 16.83 28.69
N PRO A 594 21.72 16.13 29.11
CA PRO A 594 22.40 15.21 28.20
C PRO A 594 21.45 14.07 27.75
N LEU A 595 21.60 13.64 26.49
CA LEU A 595 20.94 12.41 26.03
C LEU A 595 21.59 11.21 26.73
N PRO A 596 20.85 10.18 27.15
CA PRO A 596 21.41 8.96 27.75
C PRO A 596 22.53 8.35 26.88
N GLY A 597 23.47 7.64 27.51
CA GLY A 597 24.59 7.00 26.81
C GLY A 597 24.18 5.92 25.82
N SER A 598 22.99 5.32 26.01
CA SER A 598 22.33 4.43 25.05
C SER A 598 21.83 5.14 23.78
N GLY A 599 21.70 6.46 23.84
CA GLY A 599 21.09 7.28 22.78
C GLY A 599 19.55 7.30 22.80
N ASP A 600 18.89 6.57 23.70
CA ASP A 600 17.42 6.47 23.75
C ASP A 600 16.82 7.42 24.79
N TYR A 601 16.06 8.40 24.33
CA TYR A 601 15.38 9.34 25.23
C TYR A 601 14.26 8.68 26.05
N MET A 602 13.76 7.52 25.64
CA MET A 602 12.70 6.79 26.38
C MET A 602 13.17 6.36 27.77
N GLU A 603 14.49 6.29 28.03
CA GLU A 603 15.02 6.08 29.38
C GLU A 603 14.72 7.25 30.34
N CYS A 604 14.64 8.47 29.80
CA CYS A 604 14.28 9.67 30.56
C CYS A 604 12.79 9.89 30.67
N ASP A 605 12.03 9.48 29.62
CA ASP A 605 10.61 9.73 29.49
C ASP A 605 9.92 8.60 28.70
N PRO A 606 9.57 7.48 29.36
CA PRO A 606 8.97 6.30 28.71
C PRO A 606 7.62 6.56 28.03
N GLU A 607 6.94 7.67 28.40
CA GLU A 607 5.66 8.05 27.78
C GLU A 607 5.81 9.10 26.67
N PHE A 608 7.03 9.36 26.23
CA PHE A 608 7.28 10.39 25.22
C PHE A 608 6.62 10.01 23.89
N SER A 609 5.99 11.00 23.26
CA SER A 609 5.48 10.97 21.88
C SER A 609 5.71 12.34 21.25
N GLY A 610 6.51 12.42 20.18
CA GLY A 610 6.77 13.72 19.57
C GLY A 610 8.11 13.85 18.88
N VAL A 611 8.73 15.02 18.97
CA VAL A 611 9.99 15.37 18.32
C VAL A 611 11.01 15.81 19.36
N LEU A 612 12.22 15.24 19.30
CA LEU A 612 13.37 15.69 20.08
C LEU A 612 14.16 16.72 19.30
N HIS A 613 14.61 17.77 19.98
CA HIS A 613 15.58 18.72 19.43
C HIS A 613 16.89 18.54 20.19
N LEU A 614 17.87 17.99 19.50
CA LEU A 614 19.18 17.65 20.04
C LEU A 614 20.23 18.63 19.51
N SER A 615 21.25 18.91 20.31
CA SER A 615 22.46 19.57 19.85
C SER A 615 23.72 18.84 20.27
N ALA A 616 24.78 18.95 19.47
CA ALA A 616 26.11 18.46 19.77
C ALA A 616 27.15 19.37 19.13
N GLU A 617 28.37 19.33 19.63
CA GLU A 617 29.52 20.02 19.05
C GLU A 617 30.39 19.02 18.27
N LEU A 618 30.83 19.42 17.08
CA LEU A 618 31.79 18.68 16.27
C LEU A 618 33.00 19.61 16.00
N ASP A 619 34.13 19.22 16.56
CA ASP A 619 35.39 19.99 16.32
C ASP A 619 36.10 19.42 15.08
N CYS A 620 36.33 20.30 14.10
CA CYS A 620 37.05 20.02 12.86
C CYS A 620 38.38 20.75 12.89
N GLY A 621 39.48 20.05 13.23
CA GLY A 621 40.82 20.60 13.25
C GLY A 621 41.32 21.04 11.88
N GLU A 622 42.63 21.31 11.78
CA GLU A 622 43.28 21.60 10.52
C GLU A 622 43.33 20.35 9.63
N GLY A 623 42.97 20.45 8.38
CA GLY A 623 42.94 19.33 7.42
C GLY A 623 41.69 19.30 6.55
N PRO A 624 41.44 18.24 5.76
CA PRO A 624 40.21 18.14 4.98
C PRO A 624 38.97 18.17 5.88
N LEU A 625 37.95 18.92 5.45
CA LEU A 625 36.68 18.96 6.15
C LEU A 625 35.82 17.75 5.77
N PRO A 626 35.11 17.13 6.73
CA PRO A 626 34.20 16.04 6.39
C PRO A 626 33.02 16.55 5.56
N SER A 627 32.66 15.78 4.55
CA SER A 627 31.55 16.10 3.65
C SER A 627 30.22 15.48 4.10
N ARG A 628 30.29 14.34 4.83
CA ARG A 628 29.12 13.59 5.29
C ARG A 628 29.30 13.05 6.71
N LEU A 629 28.18 12.86 7.40
CA LEU A 629 28.07 12.23 8.72
C LEU A 629 27.10 11.05 8.61
N CYS A 630 27.54 9.88 9.03
CA CYS A 630 26.69 8.68 9.10
C CYS A 630 26.48 8.28 10.55
N PHE A 631 25.23 8.30 11.01
CA PHE A 631 24.87 7.73 12.30
C PHE A 631 24.78 6.20 12.20
N ARG A 632 25.26 5.53 13.23
CA ARG A 632 25.13 4.08 13.31
C ARG A 632 23.67 3.65 13.47
N GLU A 633 22.94 4.36 14.34
CA GLU A 633 21.51 4.17 14.57
C GLU A 633 20.83 5.52 14.80
N LEU A 634 19.69 5.71 14.15
CA LEU A 634 18.78 6.82 14.37
C LEU A 634 17.37 6.24 14.34
N TRP A 635 16.65 6.30 15.47
CA TRP A 635 15.35 5.70 15.56
C TRP A 635 14.26 6.63 15.03
N SER A 636 13.48 6.14 14.08
CA SER A 636 12.33 6.79 13.47
C SER A 636 12.60 7.90 12.44
N GLY A 637 13.82 8.42 12.34
CA GLY A 637 14.23 9.41 11.35
C GLY A 637 14.52 10.80 11.91
N GLY A 638 15.17 11.65 11.10
CA GLY A 638 15.56 12.97 11.58
C GLY A 638 15.92 13.99 10.50
N ILE A 639 16.10 15.24 10.97
CA ILE A 639 16.47 16.40 10.18
C ILE A 639 17.72 17.03 10.81
N LEU A 640 18.82 17.08 10.06
CA LEU A 640 20.09 17.64 10.53
C LEU A 640 20.28 19.07 10.03
N SER A 641 20.73 19.94 10.93
CA SER A 641 21.26 21.27 10.61
C SER A 641 22.70 21.41 11.13
N VAL A 642 23.53 22.14 10.42
CA VAL A 642 24.91 22.45 10.75
C VAL A 642 25.07 23.96 10.84
N ASN A 643 25.50 24.48 11.97
CA ASN A 643 25.66 25.93 12.22
C ASN A 643 24.38 26.71 11.84
N GLY A 644 23.19 26.19 12.18
CA GLY A 644 21.89 26.81 11.90
C GLY A 644 21.41 26.67 10.46
N ARG A 645 22.16 26.03 9.55
CA ARG A 645 21.77 25.75 8.17
C ARG A 645 21.28 24.31 8.03
N ARG A 646 20.07 24.12 7.50
CA ARG A 646 19.54 22.76 7.22
C ARG A 646 20.44 22.03 6.22
N SER A 647 20.89 20.85 6.60
CA SER A 647 21.85 20.02 5.88
C SER A 647 21.19 18.78 5.22
N GLY A 648 20.13 18.24 5.82
CA GLY A 648 19.42 17.11 5.23
C GLY A 648 18.30 16.55 6.08
N MET A 649 17.54 15.63 5.49
CA MET A 649 16.47 14.86 6.13
C MET A 649 16.64 13.38 5.79
N ARG A 650 16.45 12.49 6.76
CA ARG A 650 16.43 11.05 6.56
C ARG A 650 15.22 10.44 7.26
N ALA A 651 14.42 9.72 6.51
CA ALA A 651 13.25 9.02 7.01
C ALA A 651 13.52 7.52 7.27
N PHE A 652 14.61 6.98 6.73
CA PHE A 652 15.02 5.58 6.81
C PHE A 652 16.53 5.44 6.58
N ALA A 653 17.08 4.29 6.94
CA ALA A 653 18.49 3.97 6.74
C ALA A 653 18.86 3.86 5.24
N PRO A 654 20.13 4.12 4.88
CA PRO A 654 21.24 4.50 5.75
C PRO A 654 21.16 5.94 6.25
N TRP A 655 21.61 6.16 7.50
CA TRP A 655 21.51 7.44 8.20
C TRP A 655 22.64 8.40 7.84
N VAL A 656 22.84 8.64 6.55
CA VAL A 656 23.92 9.49 6.01
C VAL A 656 23.41 10.88 5.73
N PHE A 657 23.98 11.89 6.36
CA PHE A 657 23.66 13.30 6.17
C PHE A 657 24.85 14.04 5.54
N ARG A 658 24.60 15.01 4.70
CA ARG A 658 25.63 15.98 4.28
C ARG A 658 26.02 16.85 5.46
N LEU A 659 27.20 17.43 5.40
CA LEU A 659 27.65 18.43 6.36
C LEU A 659 27.80 19.82 5.69
N ASP A 660 26.69 20.28 5.06
CA ASP A 660 26.67 21.58 4.41
C ASP A 660 26.87 22.71 5.45
N GLY A 661 27.88 23.55 5.24
CA GLY A 661 28.20 24.63 6.15
C GLY A 661 29.17 24.28 7.27
N ILE A 662 29.79 23.08 7.22
CA ILE A 662 30.90 22.72 8.11
C ILE A 662 32.11 23.65 7.89
N GLN A 663 32.83 23.96 8.95
CA GLN A 663 34.00 24.80 8.93
C GLN A 663 35.08 24.28 9.88
N HIS A 664 36.31 24.80 9.76
CA HIS A 664 37.37 24.50 10.74
C HIS A 664 37.01 25.05 12.13
N GLY A 665 37.44 24.34 13.16
CA GLY A 665 37.07 24.62 14.55
C GLY A 665 35.75 24.00 14.96
N THR A 666 35.10 24.54 15.98
CA THR A 666 33.90 24.00 16.57
C THR A 666 32.68 24.33 15.73
N ASN A 667 31.93 23.27 15.35
CA ASN A 667 30.65 23.34 14.62
C ASN A 667 29.51 22.86 15.52
N ARG A 668 28.39 23.56 15.45
CA ARG A 668 27.16 23.15 16.13
C ARG A 668 26.31 22.27 15.20
N LEU A 669 26.09 21.06 15.62
CA LEU A 669 25.13 20.13 14.99
C LEU A 669 23.80 20.23 15.74
N GLU A 670 22.70 20.35 15.00
CA GLU A 670 21.34 20.35 15.53
C GLU A 670 20.56 19.26 14.83
N LEU A 671 20.00 18.30 15.59
CA LEU A 671 19.26 17.16 15.06
C LEU A 671 17.85 17.13 15.63
N GLU A 672 16.85 17.23 14.74
CA GLU A 672 15.47 16.92 15.09
C GLU A 672 15.29 15.41 14.91
N VAL A 673 14.97 14.66 15.97
CA VAL A 673 14.60 13.26 15.90
C VAL A 673 13.09 13.16 15.97
N VAL A 674 12.49 12.59 14.93
CA VAL A 674 11.03 12.52 14.76
C VAL A 674 10.52 11.17 15.26
N GLY A 675 9.86 11.16 16.40
CA GLY A 675 9.23 9.96 16.97
C GLY A 675 7.80 9.74 16.46
N THR A 676 7.08 8.84 17.13
CA THR A 676 5.72 8.43 16.79
C THR A 676 4.68 8.91 17.81
N LEU A 677 3.40 8.70 17.52
CA LEU A 677 2.29 8.94 18.45
C LEU A 677 1.97 7.73 19.36
N ARG A 678 2.71 6.63 19.28
CA ARG A 678 2.38 5.35 19.92
C ARG A 678 1.99 5.47 21.40
N ASN A 679 2.89 6.00 22.22
CA ASN A 679 2.69 6.00 23.67
C ASN A 679 1.48 6.85 24.07
N GLU A 680 1.28 7.97 23.42
CA GLU A 680 0.14 8.85 23.67
C GLU A 680 -1.18 8.25 23.18
N TRP A 681 -1.18 7.55 22.05
CA TRP A 681 -2.35 6.84 21.54
C TRP A 681 -2.74 5.69 22.48
N MET A 682 -1.76 4.89 22.91
CA MET A 682 -1.98 3.78 23.84
C MET A 682 -2.49 4.28 25.19
N ARG A 683 -1.96 5.41 25.69
CA ARG A 683 -2.49 6.07 26.89
C ARG A 683 -3.96 6.46 26.70
N ALA A 684 -4.28 7.18 25.61
CA ALA A 684 -5.63 7.64 25.33
C ALA A 684 -6.60 6.45 25.15
N TRP A 685 -6.19 5.39 24.45
CA TRP A 685 -6.99 4.18 24.30
C TRP A 685 -7.32 3.52 25.63
N ARG A 686 -6.33 3.35 26.52
CA ARG A 686 -6.51 2.71 27.83
C ARG A 686 -7.33 3.56 28.80
N THR A 687 -7.13 4.87 28.84
CA THR A 687 -7.66 5.77 29.87
C THR A 687 -8.95 6.47 29.47
N GLU A 688 -9.18 6.69 28.19
CA GLU A 688 -10.33 7.45 27.71
C GLU A 688 -11.29 6.58 26.88
N TRP A 689 -10.80 5.91 25.84
CA TRP A 689 -11.67 5.29 24.84
C TRP A 689 -12.23 3.95 25.31
N LYS A 690 -11.38 3.06 25.79
CA LYS A 690 -11.80 1.75 26.29
C LYS A 690 -12.68 1.89 27.54
N VAL A 691 -12.29 2.78 28.46
CA VAL A 691 -13.04 3.02 29.72
C VAL A 691 -14.42 3.62 29.43
N LEU A 692 -14.55 4.49 28.41
CA LEU A 692 -15.82 5.08 28.00
C LEU A 692 -16.61 4.21 27.02
N GLY A 693 -16.14 3.01 26.69
CA GLY A 693 -16.76 2.14 25.68
C GLY A 693 -16.67 2.69 24.25
N LEU A 694 -15.70 3.56 23.97
CA LEU A 694 -15.50 4.21 22.67
C LEU A 694 -14.47 3.48 21.79
N SER A 695 -14.04 2.26 22.15
CA SER A 695 -13.21 1.47 21.28
C SER A 695 -14.06 0.70 20.25
N ASN A 696 -13.54 0.56 19.05
CA ASN A 696 -14.09 -0.28 18.01
C ASN A 696 -13.13 -1.44 17.70
N ALA A 697 -13.54 -2.36 16.83
CA ALA A 697 -12.71 -3.50 16.45
C ALA A 697 -11.36 -3.08 15.85
N TYR A 698 -11.30 -1.94 15.14
CA TYR A 698 -10.04 -1.38 14.62
C TYR A 698 -9.09 -0.97 15.77
N CYS A 699 -9.59 -0.23 16.76
CA CYS A 699 -8.78 0.20 17.91
C CYS A 699 -8.26 -0.97 18.72
N GLU A 700 -9.06 -2.01 18.92
CA GLU A 700 -8.67 -3.21 19.65
C GLU A 700 -7.57 -3.98 18.91
N ARG A 701 -7.71 -4.12 17.59
CA ARG A 701 -6.72 -4.79 16.75
C ARG A 701 -5.42 -3.99 16.65
N ILE A 702 -5.50 -2.66 16.51
CA ILE A 702 -4.32 -1.77 16.54
C ILE A 702 -3.59 -1.89 17.88
N ALA A 703 -4.31 -1.89 19.00
CA ALA A 703 -3.71 -2.03 20.32
C ALA A 703 -3.05 -3.41 20.53
N ALA A 704 -3.57 -4.46 19.89
CA ALA A 704 -2.95 -5.78 19.90
C ALA A 704 -1.67 -5.86 19.07
N PHE A 705 -1.60 -5.10 17.95
CA PHE A 705 -0.40 -5.03 17.12
C PHE A 705 0.74 -4.25 17.77
N ASP A 706 0.42 -3.32 18.65
CA ASP A 706 1.38 -2.34 19.17
C ASP A 706 2.05 -2.83 20.47
N SER A 707 2.59 -4.06 20.40
CA SER A 707 3.38 -4.66 21.50
C SER A 707 4.83 -4.19 21.52
N ASP A 708 5.29 -3.51 20.44
CA ASP A 708 6.70 -3.19 20.24
C ASP A 708 7.16 -2.03 21.15
N GLU A 709 8.39 -2.11 21.63
CA GLU A 709 9.04 -1.02 22.34
C GLU A 709 9.28 0.15 21.37
N SER A 710 8.80 1.34 21.72
CA SER A 710 9.17 2.54 20.98
C SER A 710 10.51 3.08 21.46
N ARG A 711 11.39 3.39 20.52
CA ARG A 711 12.65 4.12 20.76
C ARG A 711 12.59 5.47 20.10
N CYS A 712 13.28 6.46 20.69
CA CYS A 712 13.40 7.78 20.10
C CYS A 712 14.74 8.40 20.49
N GLY A 713 15.60 8.64 19.51
CA GLY A 713 16.92 9.18 19.76
C GLY A 713 17.93 8.80 18.69
N VAL A 714 19.22 8.91 19.03
CA VAL A 714 20.34 8.63 18.15
C VAL A 714 21.52 8.09 18.95
N LEU A 715 22.19 7.05 18.43
CA LEU A 715 23.45 6.59 19.04
C LEU A 715 24.54 7.67 18.96
N PRO A 716 25.37 7.78 20.01
CA PRO A 716 26.46 8.76 20.01
C PRO A 716 27.59 8.46 19.03
N GLU A 717 27.75 7.20 18.60
CA GLU A 717 28.74 6.77 17.63
C GLU A 717 28.31 7.12 16.22
N ALA A 718 29.21 7.77 15.47
CA ALA A 718 29.01 8.15 14.08
C ALA A 718 30.31 8.04 13.27
N GLU A 719 30.20 8.02 11.97
CA GLU A 719 31.32 8.05 11.03
C GLU A 719 31.31 9.35 10.20
N LEU A 720 32.47 9.97 10.10
CA LEU A 720 32.71 11.10 9.21
C LEU A 720 33.34 10.60 7.92
N PHE A 721 32.89 11.12 6.79
CA PHE A 721 33.40 10.84 5.45
C PHE A 721 34.02 12.12 4.87
N PHE A 722 35.27 12.02 4.39
CA PHE A 722 36.05 13.12 3.87
C PHE A 722 36.18 13.10 2.36
#